data_04cec9bee57a989d649ca5f1466313be
#
_entry.id   04cec9bee57a989d649ca5f1466313be
#
_cell.length_a   1.000
_cell.length_b   1.000
_cell.length_c   1.000
_cell.angle_alpha   90.00
_cell.angle_beta   90.00
_cell.angle_gamma   90.00
#
_symmetry.space_group_name_H-M   'P 1'
#
loop_
_entity.id
_entity.type
_entity.pdbx_description
1 polymer ?
#
loop_
_entity_poly.entity_id
_entity_poly.type
_entity_poly.pdbx_seq_one_letter_code
_entity_poly.pdbx_strand_id
1 'polypeptide(L)'
;MGRIRTIARRTFLIGSAAVAGGVAFGVYAYKKAIPSPLLNELAAGEAAITPYVRIDAKGVTLITPRADVGQGTRSVQAYLLAEELDVDPHQVRLDPGPPGKAYYNSKVLEDSFPIPATNDGEVARTLRGSTEILARLTGLQITGGSSTVPDGFEKLRMAGAVARETLKEAASRKSGVARRELKTRDGAVVLPDGTTIPYPALASIAATIPPVTDVALRSESEWRYIGKKLQRTDIVAKSTGTQTYGIDIRMERMLFATVRANPGIGAKVKRYDASAAEKMRGVKLIAPITNGVGVIADNTWRAFQAAAAIDVEWGAPDYPASSAEMWEKLENSFTSAHRDGRFKNEGNVETALTAGGTVIEAEYRVPYLAHAPMEPLNAVVLYTGDRLDIWTGTQIPRFIQAHAAKLAKLPEDNVHVHAQMVGGSFGLRLEDTYALQAVELGMAMKGIPVKMTWSREEDMTHDYPRPMQISRAKGTVRDGKVESYDLSIASQSVTTSWLGRLMMAPPGPDITIVAGAWDQPFAIPNYRVTGYRAKEMVPVSTWRSVGASGNGFLHAAFLDELIHAAGADPILELIRLCNHDVSRKVLETLRDLSGWNGSRIDATRARGVAFTLSFGVPVAEVVEVNNTAQGIKIEKVYVVCDVGRIVDPVNFESQLMGGAIWGLGHAMNCELTYENYAPQQTNYHAYEGMRLYQAPEIVVKGLQLGSQIRGIGEPAVPPAAPALANAIFAATGKRIRELPLNKQIRFV
;
A
#
# COMPACT_ATOMS: atom_id res chain seq x y z
N MET A 1 -3.21 4.36 43.72
CA MET A 1 -4.37 4.52 42.79
C MET A 1 -4.79 5.97 42.53
N GLY A 2 -4.61 6.93 43.45
CA GLY A 2 -5.03 8.32 43.24
C GLY A 2 -4.24 9.12 42.20
N ARG A 3 -2.91 8.98 42.12
CA ARG A 3 -2.07 9.76 41.19
C ARG A 3 -2.25 9.38 39.70
N ILE A 4 -2.49 8.11 39.39
CA ILE A 4 -2.71 7.64 38.01
C ILE A 4 -4.04 8.14 37.48
N ARG A 5 -5.11 8.17 38.28
CA ARG A 5 -6.41 8.76 37.92
C ARG A 5 -6.33 10.26 37.66
N THR A 6 -5.48 10.98 38.43
CA THR A 6 -5.32 12.44 38.25
C THR A 6 -4.52 12.80 37.00
N ILE A 7 -3.50 11.99 36.65
CA ILE A 7 -2.74 12.16 35.42
C ILE A 7 -3.62 11.84 34.21
N ALA A 8 -4.35 10.72 34.21
CA ALA A 8 -5.27 10.35 33.17
C ALA A 8 -6.39 11.40 32.93
N ARG A 9 -6.92 11.98 34.04
CA ARG A 9 -7.91 13.05 33.97
C ARG A 9 -7.34 14.37 33.40
N ARG A 10 -6.10 14.74 33.80
CA ARG A 10 -5.44 15.94 33.24
C ARG A 10 -5.06 15.77 31.78
N THR A 11 -4.56 14.62 31.38
CA THR A 11 -4.25 14.31 29.98
C THR A 11 -5.53 14.30 29.14
N PHE A 12 -6.64 13.77 29.67
CA PHE A 12 -7.94 13.77 29.00
C PHE A 12 -8.52 15.20 28.88
N LEU A 13 -8.39 16.04 29.92
CA LEU A 13 -8.89 17.42 29.91
C LEU A 13 -8.04 18.35 29.02
N ILE A 14 -6.72 18.17 29.01
CA ILE A 14 -5.84 18.91 28.09
C ILE A 14 -6.05 18.45 26.65
N GLY A 15 -6.22 17.15 26.43
CA GLY A 15 -6.59 16.56 25.15
C GLY A 15 -7.95 17.08 24.66
N SER A 16 -8.95 17.12 25.52
CA SER A 16 -10.29 17.61 25.17
C SER A 16 -10.37 19.12 24.94
N ALA A 17 -9.58 19.94 25.65
CA ALA A 17 -9.48 21.38 25.39
C ALA A 17 -8.71 21.69 24.10
N ALA A 18 -7.64 20.95 23.83
CA ALA A 18 -6.92 21.02 22.55
C ALA A 18 -7.77 20.50 21.39
N VAL A 19 -8.59 19.47 21.61
CA VAL A 19 -9.58 18.94 20.66
C VAL A 19 -10.70 19.96 20.44
N ALA A 20 -11.25 20.62 21.47
CA ALA A 20 -12.32 21.60 21.31
C ALA A 20 -11.85 22.89 20.60
N GLY A 21 -10.67 23.38 20.92
CA GLY A 21 -10.05 24.50 20.19
C GLY A 21 -9.64 24.11 18.76
N GLY A 22 -9.12 22.89 18.60
CA GLY A 22 -8.80 22.32 17.30
C GLY A 22 -10.02 22.01 16.45
N VAL A 23 -11.16 21.63 17.06
CA VAL A 23 -12.43 21.40 16.36
C VAL A 23 -13.01 22.71 15.79
N ALA A 24 -13.02 23.82 16.55
CA ALA A 24 -13.52 25.10 16.04
C ALA A 24 -12.64 25.64 14.89
N PHE A 25 -11.32 25.57 15.01
CA PHE A 25 -10.38 25.93 13.95
C PHE A 25 -10.47 24.94 12.79
N GLY A 26 -10.61 23.64 13.08
CA GLY A 26 -10.77 22.56 12.11
C GLY A 26 -12.03 22.72 11.27
N VAL A 27 -13.18 23.08 11.88
CA VAL A 27 -14.44 23.33 11.15
C VAL A 27 -14.32 24.55 10.23
N TYR A 28 -13.65 25.62 10.66
CA TYR A 28 -13.40 26.77 9.81
C TYR A 28 -12.46 26.42 8.63
N ALA A 29 -11.36 25.74 8.90
CA ALA A 29 -10.41 25.33 7.87
C ALA A 29 -10.99 24.27 6.94
N TYR A 30 -11.82 23.35 7.47
CA TYR A 30 -12.52 22.31 6.70
C TYR A 30 -13.55 22.91 5.72
N LYS A 31 -14.26 23.97 6.10
CA LYS A 31 -15.22 24.65 5.21
C LYS A 31 -14.56 25.51 4.13
N LYS A 32 -13.27 25.85 4.28
CA LYS A 32 -12.54 26.60 3.27
C LYS A 32 -12.28 25.72 2.04
N ALA A 33 -12.64 26.22 0.86
CA ALA A 33 -12.33 25.52 -0.39
C ALA A 33 -10.80 25.36 -0.54
N ILE A 34 -10.37 24.14 -0.89
CA ILE A 34 -8.96 23.89 -1.22
C ILE A 34 -8.75 24.35 -2.66
N PRO A 35 -7.81 25.28 -2.93
CA PRO A 35 -7.54 25.70 -4.29
C PRO A 35 -7.11 24.53 -5.18
N SER A 36 -7.56 24.55 -6.44
CA SER A 36 -7.10 23.57 -7.43
C SER A 36 -5.63 23.85 -7.76
N PRO A 37 -4.74 22.87 -7.68
CA PRO A 37 -3.34 23.06 -8.04
C PRO A 37 -3.15 23.31 -9.54
N LEU A 38 -4.15 22.99 -10.37
CA LEU A 38 -4.13 23.20 -11.81
C LEU A 38 -4.20 24.69 -12.19
N LEU A 39 -4.72 25.56 -11.31
CA LEU A 39 -4.89 26.98 -11.61
C LEU A 39 -3.57 27.71 -11.84
N ASN A 40 -2.46 27.21 -11.30
CA ASN A 40 -1.15 27.82 -11.43
C ASN A 40 -0.48 27.52 -12.80
N GLU A 41 -1.03 26.60 -13.58
CA GLU A 41 -0.44 26.10 -14.83
C GLU A 41 -1.34 26.31 -16.05
N LEU A 42 -2.45 27.05 -15.92
CA LEU A 42 -3.39 27.24 -17.02
C LEU A 42 -2.87 28.25 -18.04
N ALA A 43 -2.92 27.84 -19.31
CA ALA A 43 -2.75 28.76 -20.44
C ALA A 43 -4.06 29.51 -20.77
N ALA A 44 -3.95 30.58 -21.56
CA ALA A 44 -5.13 31.31 -22.05
C ALA A 44 -6.06 30.38 -22.85
N GLY A 45 -7.35 30.36 -22.49
CA GLY A 45 -8.36 29.51 -23.16
C GLY A 45 -8.52 28.13 -22.55
N GLU A 46 -7.74 27.76 -21.54
CA GLU A 46 -7.91 26.53 -20.77
C GLU A 46 -8.83 26.71 -19.54
N ALA A 47 -9.48 25.66 -19.14
CA ALA A 47 -10.32 25.61 -17.93
C ALA A 47 -9.93 24.46 -17.03
N ALA A 48 -9.65 24.73 -15.74
CA ALA A 48 -9.62 23.74 -14.67
C ALA A 48 -10.93 23.85 -13.88
N ILE A 49 -11.96 23.12 -14.30
CA ILE A 49 -13.30 23.22 -13.71
C ILE A 49 -13.31 22.65 -12.29
N THR A 50 -12.60 21.56 -12.09
CA THR A 50 -12.33 20.95 -10.78
C THR A 50 -10.85 20.59 -10.69
N PRO A 51 -10.32 20.22 -9.52
CA PRO A 51 -8.94 19.72 -9.43
C PRO A 51 -8.67 18.48 -10.29
N TYR A 52 -9.71 17.81 -10.77
CA TYR A 52 -9.62 16.54 -11.48
C TYR A 52 -9.96 16.63 -12.97
N VAL A 53 -10.41 17.79 -13.46
CA VAL A 53 -10.83 17.99 -14.85
C VAL A 53 -10.26 19.28 -15.42
N ARG A 54 -9.38 19.14 -16.43
CA ARG A 54 -8.85 20.24 -17.24
C ARG A 54 -9.34 20.08 -18.69
N ILE A 55 -9.68 21.19 -19.31
CA ILE A 55 -10.14 21.22 -20.72
C ILE A 55 -9.38 22.31 -21.45
N ASP A 56 -8.87 21.97 -22.61
CA ASP A 56 -8.20 22.89 -23.54
C ASP A 56 -8.71 22.68 -24.97
N ALA A 57 -8.16 23.40 -25.93
CA ALA A 57 -8.53 23.28 -27.36
C ALA A 57 -8.27 21.86 -27.95
N LYS A 58 -7.39 21.06 -27.32
CA LYS A 58 -7.03 19.71 -27.76
C LYS A 58 -7.92 18.63 -27.15
N GLY A 59 -8.74 18.94 -26.15
CA GLY A 59 -9.65 17.99 -25.53
C GLY A 59 -9.72 18.05 -24.00
N VAL A 60 -10.21 16.98 -23.41
CA VAL A 60 -10.35 16.79 -21.98
C VAL A 60 -9.13 16.07 -21.42
N THR A 61 -8.64 16.53 -20.27
CA THR A 61 -7.64 15.83 -19.46
C THR A 61 -8.23 15.49 -18.10
N LEU A 62 -8.26 14.21 -17.76
CA LEU A 62 -8.65 13.73 -16.44
C LEU A 62 -7.41 13.58 -15.57
N ILE A 63 -7.46 14.18 -14.40
CA ILE A 63 -6.36 14.10 -13.42
C ILE A 63 -6.58 12.91 -12.54
N THR A 64 -5.60 12.00 -12.54
CA THR A 64 -5.59 10.73 -11.81
C THR A 64 -4.45 10.72 -10.78
N PRO A 65 -4.57 11.42 -9.64
CA PRO A 65 -3.46 11.76 -8.77
C PRO A 65 -2.98 10.61 -7.88
N ARG A 66 -3.66 9.46 -7.90
CA ARG A 66 -3.17 8.25 -7.22
C ARG A 66 -2.21 7.52 -8.15
N ALA A 67 -1.00 7.24 -7.64
CA ALA A 67 0.03 6.56 -8.40
C ALA A 67 -0.43 5.15 -8.83
N ASP A 68 -0.27 4.84 -10.12
CA ASP A 68 -0.40 3.48 -10.61
C ASP A 68 0.94 2.76 -10.47
N VAL A 69 1.01 1.84 -9.53
CA VAL A 69 2.17 0.98 -9.25
C VAL A 69 1.98 -0.44 -9.81
N GLY A 70 1.06 -0.58 -10.76
CA GLY A 70 0.66 -1.85 -11.37
C GLY A 70 -0.75 -2.31 -11.00
N GLN A 71 -1.36 -1.72 -9.96
CA GLN A 71 -2.66 -2.13 -9.43
C GLN A 71 -3.87 -1.58 -10.22
N GLY A 72 -3.66 -0.76 -11.27
CA GLY A 72 -4.73 -0.29 -12.16
C GLY A 72 -5.51 0.92 -11.68
N THR A 73 -5.03 1.62 -10.66
CA THR A 73 -5.72 2.79 -10.10
C THR A 73 -5.90 3.94 -11.08
N ARG A 74 -5.00 4.08 -12.07
CA ARG A 74 -5.13 5.09 -13.12
C ARG A 74 -6.43 4.89 -13.92
N SER A 75 -6.71 3.67 -14.34
CA SER A 75 -7.93 3.32 -15.08
C SER A 75 -9.18 3.52 -14.23
N VAL A 76 -9.18 3.03 -12.99
CA VAL A 76 -10.33 3.17 -12.08
C VAL A 76 -10.67 4.64 -11.81
N GLN A 77 -9.66 5.49 -11.56
CA GLN A 77 -9.89 6.93 -11.38
C GLN A 77 -10.50 7.56 -12.64
N ALA A 78 -9.98 7.19 -13.83
CA ALA A 78 -10.51 7.67 -15.09
C ALA A 78 -11.96 7.24 -15.30
N TYR A 79 -12.32 5.99 -14.98
CA TYR A 79 -13.69 5.49 -15.10
C TYR A 79 -14.66 6.24 -14.19
N LEU A 80 -14.28 6.49 -12.94
CA LEU A 80 -15.13 7.23 -11.99
C LEU A 80 -15.40 8.67 -12.44
N LEU A 81 -14.40 9.36 -12.98
CA LEU A 81 -14.55 10.70 -13.55
C LEU A 81 -15.39 10.68 -14.83
N ALA A 82 -15.08 9.76 -15.74
CA ALA A 82 -15.72 9.64 -17.05
C ALA A 82 -17.19 9.25 -16.95
N GLU A 83 -17.55 8.44 -15.92
CA GLU A 83 -18.95 8.04 -15.66
C GLU A 83 -19.87 9.24 -15.55
N GLU A 84 -19.46 10.26 -14.82
CA GLU A 84 -20.28 11.43 -14.56
C GLU A 84 -20.06 12.55 -15.58
N LEU A 85 -18.88 12.63 -16.20
CA LEU A 85 -18.51 13.67 -17.17
C LEU A 85 -19.00 13.35 -18.59
N ASP A 86 -19.48 12.15 -18.86
CA ASP A 86 -19.88 11.71 -20.22
C ASP A 86 -18.76 11.76 -21.26
N VAL A 87 -17.60 11.26 -20.91
CA VAL A 87 -16.46 11.11 -21.84
C VAL A 87 -16.05 9.64 -21.95
N ASP A 88 -15.44 9.26 -23.06
CA ASP A 88 -14.79 7.95 -23.17
C ASP A 88 -13.40 8.03 -22.51
N PRO A 89 -13.13 7.23 -21.45
CA PRO A 89 -11.86 7.25 -20.75
C PRO A 89 -10.67 6.80 -21.62
N HIS A 90 -10.91 6.15 -22.75
CA HIS A 90 -9.87 5.75 -23.71
C HIS A 90 -9.57 6.83 -24.76
N GLN A 91 -10.40 7.86 -24.87
CA GLN A 91 -10.25 8.93 -25.86
C GLN A 91 -9.82 10.27 -25.23
N VAL A 92 -9.69 10.31 -23.91
CA VAL A 92 -9.23 11.50 -23.18
C VAL A 92 -7.78 11.33 -22.69
N ARG A 93 -7.13 12.44 -22.41
CA ARG A 93 -5.79 12.40 -21.80
C ARG A 93 -5.92 12.10 -20.30
N LEU A 94 -4.99 11.29 -19.80
CA LEU A 94 -4.85 11.01 -18.37
C LEU A 94 -3.52 11.59 -17.86
N ASP A 95 -3.58 12.35 -16.79
CA ASP A 95 -2.44 13.04 -16.21
C ASP A 95 -2.43 12.84 -14.68
N PRO A 96 -1.29 12.58 -14.02
CA PRO A 96 -1.22 12.50 -12.56
C PRO A 96 -1.48 13.85 -11.89
N GLY A 97 -1.35 14.95 -12.60
CA GLY A 97 -1.41 16.31 -12.08
C GLY A 97 -0.21 16.70 -11.20
N PRO A 98 -0.06 17.98 -10.90
CA PRO A 98 0.96 18.46 -9.97
C PRO A 98 0.63 18.04 -8.53
N PRO A 99 1.62 17.97 -7.62
CA PRO A 99 1.34 17.78 -6.20
C PRO A 99 0.37 18.81 -5.67
N GLY A 100 -0.63 18.40 -4.87
CA GLY A 100 -1.61 19.36 -4.39
C GLY A 100 -2.44 18.88 -3.20
N LYS A 101 -2.76 19.81 -2.29
CA LYS A 101 -3.62 19.52 -1.12
C LYS A 101 -5.02 19.04 -1.51
N ALA A 102 -5.52 19.42 -2.69
CA ALA A 102 -6.81 19.00 -3.20
C ALA A 102 -6.90 17.46 -3.44
N TYR A 103 -5.76 16.82 -3.59
CA TYR A 103 -5.66 15.38 -3.82
C TYR A 103 -5.46 14.56 -2.53
N TYR A 104 -5.91 15.07 -1.38
CA TYR A 104 -5.80 14.35 -0.10
C TYR A 104 -6.53 12.99 -0.15
N ASN A 105 -6.00 12.02 0.59
CA ASN A 105 -6.58 10.69 0.75
C ASN A 105 -7.26 10.60 2.12
N SER A 106 -8.60 10.56 2.13
CA SER A 106 -9.40 10.52 3.36
C SER A 106 -9.41 9.15 4.03
N LYS A 107 -9.11 8.08 3.27
CA LYS A 107 -9.31 6.70 3.70
C LYS A 107 -8.06 5.97 4.20
N VAL A 108 -6.87 6.48 3.87
CA VAL A 108 -5.61 5.82 4.24
C VAL A 108 -5.36 5.73 5.76
N LEU A 109 -5.98 6.61 6.54
CA LEU A 109 -5.83 6.64 8.00
C LEU A 109 -6.98 5.94 8.76
N GLU A 110 -8.02 5.45 8.08
CA GLU A 110 -9.18 4.83 8.75
C GLU A 110 -8.81 3.63 9.63
N ASP A 111 -7.87 2.81 9.15
CA ASP A 111 -7.41 1.61 9.86
C ASP A 111 -6.37 1.90 10.96
N SER A 112 -6.01 3.18 11.17
CA SER A 112 -5.08 3.58 12.25
C SER A 112 -5.72 3.62 13.64
N PHE A 113 -7.05 3.53 13.73
CA PHE A 113 -7.75 3.47 15.01
C PHE A 113 -7.92 2.03 15.50
N PRO A 114 -7.81 1.79 16.82
CA PRO A 114 -8.04 0.47 17.39
C PRO A 114 -9.55 0.18 17.55
N ILE A 115 -10.29 0.30 16.46
CA ILE A 115 -11.71 -0.01 16.35
C ILE A 115 -11.84 -1.15 15.33
N PRO A 116 -12.37 -2.32 15.72
CA PRO A 116 -12.54 -3.43 14.79
C PRO A 116 -13.24 -3.00 13.50
N ALA A 117 -12.72 -3.43 12.37
CA ALA A 117 -13.29 -3.07 11.06
C ALA A 117 -14.74 -3.55 10.88
N THR A 118 -15.15 -4.57 11.63
CA THR A 118 -16.53 -5.09 11.69
C THR A 118 -17.50 -4.25 12.52
N ASN A 119 -17.02 -3.24 13.24
CA ASN A 119 -17.86 -2.36 14.03
C ASN A 119 -18.36 -1.18 13.18
N ASP A 120 -19.60 -1.27 12.71
CA ASP A 120 -20.28 -0.24 11.90
C ASP A 120 -21.22 0.64 12.73
N GLY A 121 -21.08 0.66 14.07
CA GLY A 121 -21.81 1.54 14.96
C GLY A 121 -21.55 3.03 14.65
N GLU A 122 -22.49 3.90 15.03
CA GLU A 122 -22.42 5.34 14.74
C GLU A 122 -21.16 6.01 15.30
N VAL A 123 -20.75 5.65 16.52
CA VAL A 123 -19.50 6.15 17.15
C VAL A 123 -18.28 5.72 16.36
N ALA A 124 -18.22 4.47 15.93
CA ALA A 124 -17.10 3.95 15.14
C ALA A 124 -16.99 4.66 13.78
N ARG A 125 -18.12 4.87 13.10
CA ARG A 125 -18.18 5.63 11.84
C ARG A 125 -17.75 7.09 12.02
N THR A 126 -18.19 7.74 13.09
CA THR A 126 -17.83 9.12 13.40
C THR A 126 -16.32 9.26 13.67
N LEU A 127 -15.74 8.34 14.44
CA LEU A 127 -14.30 8.35 14.72
C LEU A 127 -13.46 8.10 13.46
N ARG A 128 -13.84 7.12 12.63
CA ARG A 128 -13.19 6.92 11.32
C ARG A 128 -13.36 8.13 10.41
N GLY A 129 -14.54 8.74 10.36
CA GLY A 129 -14.79 9.96 9.60
C GLY A 129 -13.92 11.15 10.04
N SER A 130 -13.48 11.19 11.31
CA SER A 130 -12.61 12.25 11.80
C SER A 130 -11.22 12.24 11.14
N THR A 131 -10.77 11.10 10.61
CA THR A 131 -9.50 10.99 9.87
C THR A 131 -9.52 11.76 8.56
N GLU A 132 -10.70 11.90 7.94
CA GLU A 132 -10.86 12.73 6.74
C GLU A 132 -10.49 14.18 7.02
N ILE A 133 -10.91 14.70 8.17
CA ILE A 133 -10.59 16.10 8.58
C ILE A 133 -9.07 16.28 8.65
N LEU A 134 -8.36 15.35 9.28
CA LEU A 134 -6.91 15.39 9.39
C LEU A 134 -6.24 15.27 8.01
N ALA A 135 -6.64 14.31 7.20
CA ALA A 135 -6.11 14.12 5.85
C ALA A 135 -6.32 15.34 4.96
N ARG A 136 -7.49 15.99 5.06
CA ARG A 136 -7.82 17.21 4.33
C ARG A 136 -6.99 18.41 4.80
N LEU A 137 -6.86 18.62 6.11
CA LEU A 137 -6.09 19.74 6.69
C LEU A 137 -4.60 19.64 6.34
N THR A 138 -4.03 18.46 6.43
CA THR A 138 -2.62 18.21 6.06
C THR A 138 -2.41 18.14 4.56
N GLY A 139 -3.49 17.94 3.78
CA GLY A 139 -3.42 17.67 2.35
C GLY A 139 -2.64 16.38 2.06
N LEU A 140 -2.96 15.29 2.78
CA LEU A 140 -2.25 14.02 2.72
C LEU A 140 -2.44 13.33 1.37
N GLN A 141 -1.64 13.71 0.38
CA GLN A 141 -1.61 13.08 -0.94
C GLN A 141 -0.70 11.85 -0.89
N ILE A 142 -1.31 10.68 -0.76
CA ILE A 142 -0.62 9.40 -0.64
C ILE A 142 -1.41 8.31 -1.37
N THR A 143 -0.70 7.35 -1.96
CA THR A 143 -1.26 6.14 -2.55
C THR A 143 -0.79 4.94 -1.74
N GLY A 144 -1.70 4.23 -1.08
CA GLY A 144 -1.39 3.07 -0.22
C GLY A 144 -2.60 2.61 0.56
N GLY A 145 -2.47 1.54 1.32
CA GLY A 145 -3.51 0.99 2.19
C GLY A 145 -4.79 0.59 1.46
N SER A 146 -4.69 0.19 0.20
CA SER A 146 -5.83 -0.17 -0.66
C SER A 146 -6.95 0.88 -0.73
N SER A 147 -6.63 2.15 -0.46
CA SER A 147 -7.58 3.22 -0.20
C SER A 147 -8.05 4.01 -1.44
N THR A 148 -7.47 3.78 -2.64
CA THR A 148 -7.78 4.57 -3.84
C THR A 148 -9.27 4.51 -4.24
N VAL A 149 -9.85 3.31 -4.27
CA VAL A 149 -11.27 3.13 -4.64
C VAL A 149 -12.20 3.67 -3.56
N PRO A 150 -12.04 3.32 -2.27
CA PRO A 150 -12.87 3.88 -1.20
C PRO A 150 -12.83 5.42 -1.11
N ASP A 151 -11.63 6.02 -1.28
CA ASP A 151 -11.47 7.48 -1.27
C ASP A 151 -12.04 8.14 -2.53
N GLY A 152 -11.87 7.49 -3.68
CA GLY A 152 -12.19 8.07 -4.99
C GLY A 152 -13.65 7.92 -5.41
N PHE A 153 -14.38 6.92 -4.92
CA PHE A 153 -15.67 6.52 -5.48
C PHE A 153 -16.69 7.67 -5.56
N GLU A 154 -16.91 8.38 -4.48
CA GLU A 154 -17.80 9.55 -4.50
C GLU A 154 -17.08 10.82 -4.93
N LYS A 155 -15.84 11.03 -4.46
CA LYS A 155 -15.05 12.23 -4.71
C LYS A 155 -14.82 12.50 -6.21
N LEU A 156 -14.41 11.47 -6.96
CA LEU A 156 -14.14 11.59 -8.40
C LEU A 156 -15.43 11.69 -9.21
N ARG A 157 -16.46 10.94 -8.84
CA ARG A 157 -17.78 11.06 -9.45
C ARG A 157 -18.35 12.47 -9.25
N MET A 158 -18.27 12.99 -8.04
CA MET A 158 -18.70 14.37 -7.75
C MET A 158 -17.92 15.38 -8.60
N ALA A 159 -16.60 15.23 -8.76
CA ALA A 159 -15.80 16.11 -9.60
C ALA A 159 -16.22 16.04 -11.08
N GLY A 160 -16.51 14.85 -11.59
CA GLY A 160 -17.04 14.66 -12.95
C GLY A 160 -18.41 15.30 -13.16
N ALA A 161 -19.33 15.13 -12.18
CA ALA A 161 -20.67 15.72 -12.23
C ALA A 161 -20.64 17.26 -12.16
N VAL A 162 -19.81 17.83 -11.28
CA VAL A 162 -19.59 19.27 -11.20
C VAL A 162 -19.05 19.82 -12.53
N ALA A 163 -18.10 19.12 -13.14
CA ALA A 163 -17.57 19.53 -14.44
C ALA A 163 -18.64 19.46 -15.55
N ARG A 164 -19.44 18.38 -15.58
CA ARG A 164 -20.56 18.22 -16.51
C ARG A 164 -21.55 19.39 -16.40
N GLU A 165 -22.04 19.67 -15.20
CA GLU A 165 -23.05 20.71 -15.01
C GLU A 165 -22.48 22.13 -15.26
N THR A 166 -21.21 22.37 -14.96
CA THR A 166 -20.55 23.64 -15.33
C THR A 166 -20.40 23.80 -16.85
N LEU A 167 -20.13 22.72 -17.58
CA LEU A 167 -20.10 22.75 -19.04
C LEU A 167 -21.50 22.95 -19.65
N LYS A 168 -22.55 22.39 -19.06
CA LYS A 168 -23.93 22.67 -19.44
C LYS A 168 -24.28 24.15 -19.20
N GLU A 169 -23.83 24.75 -18.11
CA GLU A 169 -24.00 26.17 -17.84
C GLU A 169 -23.23 27.02 -18.89
N ALA A 170 -22.02 26.64 -19.25
CA ALA A 170 -21.28 27.32 -20.34
C ALA A 170 -21.99 27.23 -21.68
N ALA A 171 -22.57 26.07 -22.01
CA ALA A 171 -23.35 25.87 -23.21
C ALA A 171 -24.67 26.65 -23.19
N SER A 172 -25.33 26.75 -22.01
CA SER A 172 -26.52 27.58 -21.81
C SER A 172 -26.23 29.05 -22.13
N ARG A 173 -25.13 29.61 -21.61
CA ARG A 173 -24.70 30.99 -21.93
C ARG A 173 -24.37 31.16 -23.40
N LYS A 174 -23.83 30.18 -24.05
CA LYS A 174 -23.47 30.23 -25.49
C LYS A 174 -24.67 30.13 -26.41
N SER A 175 -25.65 29.25 -26.07
CA SER A 175 -26.78 28.94 -26.94
C SER A 175 -28.09 29.66 -26.60
N GLY A 176 -28.21 30.21 -25.37
CA GLY A 176 -29.47 30.77 -24.85
C GLY A 176 -30.44 29.72 -24.36
N VAL A 177 -30.15 28.40 -24.46
CA VAL A 177 -31.01 27.30 -23.99
C VAL A 177 -30.81 27.11 -22.49
N ALA A 178 -31.89 26.92 -21.73
CA ALA A 178 -31.80 26.71 -20.28
C ALA A 178 -31.00 25.45 -19.92
N ARG A 179 -30.10 25.53 -18.94
CA ARG A 179 -29.22 24.42 -18.50
C ARG A 179 -29.99 23.11 -18.28
N ARG A 180 -31.19 23.15 -17.70
CA ARG A 180 -32.01 21.98 -17.41
C ARG A 180 -32.47 21.20 -18.67
N GLU A 181 -32.52 21.85 -19.80
CA GLU A 181 -32.94 21.28 -21.07
C GLU A 181 -31.76 20.64 -21.84
N LEU A 182 -30.54 20.96 -21.42
CA LEU A 182 -29.32 20.43 -22.02
C LEU A 182 -29.00 19.03 -21.48
N LYS A 183 -28.51 18.18 -22.37
CA LYS A 183 -27.97 16.84 -22.04
C LYS A 183 -26.49 16.80 -22.36
N THR A 184 -25.83 15.73 -21.97
CA THR A 184 -24.41 15.48 -22.34
C THR A 184 -24.29 14.10 -22.95
N ARG A 185 -23.35 13.96 -23.90
CA ARG A 185 -23.01 12.70 -24.54
C ARG A 185 -21.64 12.80 -25.18
N ASP A 186 -20.77 11.82 -24.94
CA ASP A 186 -19.49 11.59 -25.60
C ASP A 186 -18.61 12.86 -25.73
N GLY A 187 -18.44 13.60 -24.62
CA GLY A 187 -17.59 14.78 -24.56
C GLY A 187 -18.21 16.06 -25.19
N ALA A 188 -19.54 16.09 -25.33
CA ALA A 188 -20.27 17.24 -25.85
C ALA A 188 -21.56 17.52 -25.05
N VAL A 189 -21.99 18.77 -25.06
CA VAL A 189 -23.35 19.18 -24.65
C VAL A 189 -24.27 19.07 -25.84
N VAL A 190 -25.44 18.45 -25.63
CA VAL A 190 -26.49 18.23 -26.63
C VAL A 190 -27.66 19.15 -26.37
N LEU A 191 -28.04 19.98 -27.33
CA LEU A 191 -29.19 20.86 -27.30
C LEU A 191 -30.48 20.09 -27.63
N PRO A 192 -31.68 20.65 -27.34
CA PRO A 192 -32.97 20.02 -27.64
C PRO A 192 -33.20 19.72 -29.11
N ASP A 193 -32.63 20.49 -30.02
CA ASP A 193 -32.69 20.29 -31.47
C ASP A 193 -31.70 19.21 -32.00
N GLY A 194 -30.92 18.60 -31.10
CA GLY A 194 -29.91 17.61 -31.45
C GLY A 194 -28.53 18.18 -31.79
N THR A 195 -28.40 19.51 -31.85
CA THR A 195 -27.08 20.15 -32.07
C THR A 195 -26.15 19.86 -30.91
N THR A 196 -24.85 19.62 -31.19
CA THR A 196 -23.84 19.31 -30.19
C THR A 196 -22.80 20.40 -30.09
N ILE A 197 -22.37 20.72 -28.87
CA ILE A 197 -21.26 21.65 -28.60
C ILE A 197 -20.17 20.84 -27.88
N PRO A 198 -19.03 20.54 -28.52
CA PRO A 198 -17.93 19.82 -27.90
C PRO A 198 -17.38 20.55 -26.68
N TYR A 199 -16.96 19.84 -25.62
CA TYR A 199 -16.40 20.41 -24.40
C TYR A 199 -15.23 21.38 -24.64
N PRO A 200 -14.27 21.11 -25.56
CA PRO A 200 -13.22 22.05 -25.89
C PRO A 200 -13.72 23.42 -26.35
N ALA A 201 -14.83 23.47 -27.09
CA ALA A 201 -15.44 24.72 -27.56
C ALA A 201 -16.15 25.53 -26.46
N LEU A 202 -16.22 24.99 -25.25
CA LEU A 202 -16.80 25.61 -24.05
C LEU A 202 -15.74 26.00 -23.02
N ALA A 203 -14.48 25.60 -23.19
CA ALA A 203 -13.43 25.78 -22.20
C ALA A 203 -13.27 27.24 -21.74
N SER A 204 -13.13 28.19 -22.68
CA SER A 204 -12.96 29.59 -22.37
C SER A 204 -14.14 30.21 -21.60
N ILE A 205 -15.37 29.75 -21.89
CA ILE A 205 -16.58 30.21 -21.17
C ILE A 205 -16.62 29.55 -19.79
N ALA A 206 -16.38 28.25 -19.73
CA ALA A 206 -16.37 27.50 -18.45
C ALA A 206 -15.34 28.06 -17.46
N ALA A 207 -14.19 28.52 -17.94
CA ALA A 207 -13.15 29.14 -17.11
C ALA A 207 -13.64 30.42 -16.37
N THR A 208 -14.70 31.07 -16.84
CA THR A 208 -15.27 32.27 -16.24
C THR A 208 -16.45 31.99 -15.31
N ILE A 209 -16.86 30.73 -15.18
CA ILE A 209 -18.04 30.32 -14.42
C ILE A 209 -17.58 29.66 -13.10
N PRO A 210 -18.08 30.13 -11.94
CA PRO A 210 -17.90 29.34 -10.71
C PRO A 210 -18.44 27.92 -10.88
N PRO A 211 -17.72 26.89 -10.42
CA PRO A 211 -18.18 25.51 -10.55
C PRO A 211 -19.60 25.32 -10.01
N VAL A 212 -20.45 24.66 -10.77
CA VAL A 212 -21.82 24.32 -10.37
C VAL A 212 -21.76 23.18 -9.36
N THR A 213 -22.07 23.43 -8.11
CA THR A 213 -21.92 22.45 -7.01
C THR A 213 -23.24 21.73 -6.65
N ASP A 214 -24.39 22.25 -7.08
CA ASP A 214 -25.67 21.57 -6.93
C ASP A 214 -25.83 20.56 -8.06
N VAL A 215 -25.36 19.34 -7.81
CA VAL A 215 -25.27 18.25 -8.79
C VAL A 215 -25.81 16.94 -8.21
N ALA A 216 -26.47 16.18 -9.07
CA ALA A 216 -26.85 14.79 -8.79
C ALA A 216 -25.89 13.81 -9.47
N LEU A 217 -25.47 12.78 -8.73
CA LEU A 217 -24.74 11.67 -9.29
C LEU A 217 -25.71 10.72 -10.01
N ARG A 218 -25.22 10.05 -11.04
CA ARG A 218 -25.95 9.02 -11.76
C ARG A 218 -26.29 7.86 -10.86
N SER A 219 -27.48 7.34 -11.03
CA SER A 219 -27.92 6.10 -10.40
C SER A 219 -27.19 4.88 -10.97
N GLU A 220 -27.20 3.78 -10.23
CA GLU A 220 -26.55 2.54 -10.65
C GLU A 220 -27.04 2.00 -12.00
N SER A 221 -28.32 2.20 -12.30
CA SER A 221 -28.94 1.78 -13.57
C SER A 221 -28.43 2.57 -14.79
N GLU A 222 -27.84 3.75 -14.55
CA GLU A 222 -27.31 4.62 -15.60
C GLU A 222 -25.80 4.44 -15.83
N TRP A 223 -25.13 3.59 -15.01
CA TRP A 223 -23.69 3.42 -15.11
C TRP A 223 -23.24 2.70 -16.40
N ARG A 224 -22.28 3.30 -17.07
CA ARG A 224 -21.68 2.80 -18.31
C ARG A 224 -20.33 2.10 -18.06
N TYR A 225 -19.57 2.53 -17.07
CA TYR A 225 -18.23 2.07 -16.79
C TYR A 225 -18.13 1.33 -15.45
N ILE A 226 -18.76 1.82 -14.40
CA ILE A 226 -18.72 1.22 -13.06
C ILE A 226 -19.36 -0.17 -13.08
N GLY A 227 -18.62 -1.18 -12.58
CA GLY A 227 -19.08 -2.58 -12.53
C GLY A 227 -19.08 -3.30 -13.88
N LYS A 228 -18.54 -2.69 -14.94
CA LYS A 228 -18.45 -3.31 -16.27
C LYS A 228 -17.05 -3.90 -16.51
N LYS A 229 -16.99 -4.97 -17.31
CA LYS A 229 -15.71 -5.56 -17.74
C LYS A 229 -15.09 -4.70 -18.82
N LEU A 230 -14.21 -3.80 -18.42
CA LEU A 230 -13.51 -2.88 -19.29
C LEU A 230 -12.02 -3.24 -19.36
N GLN A 231 -11.40 -2.94 -20.49
CA GLN A 231 -9.97 -3.06 -20.65
C GLN A 231 -9.27 -1.84 -20.00
N ARG A 232 -8.21 -2.07 -19.23
CA ARG A 232 -7.43 -0.99 -18.63
C ARG A 232 -6.92 0.00 -19.68
N THR A 233 -6.94 1.30 -19.36
CA THR A 233 -6.49 2.38 -20.26
C THR A 233 -5.00 2.27 -20.62
N ASP A 234 -4.19 1.59 -19.82
CA ASP A 234 -2.74 1.46 -19.95
C ASP A 234 -2.30 0.08 -20.51
N ILE A 235 -3.21 -0.86 -20.71
CA ILE A 235 -2.84 -2.25 -20.99
C ILE A 235 -2.13 -2.41 -22.34
N VAL A 236 -2.57 -1.68 -23.36
CA VAL A 236 -1.95 -1.74 -24.69
C VAL A 236 -0.51 -1.26 -24.64
N ALA A 237 -0.27 -0.08 -24.04
CA ALA A 237 1.07 0.47 -23.89
C ALA A 237 2.00 -0.46 -23.07
N LYS A 238 1.48 -1.07 -22.00
CA LYS A 238 2.24 -2.01 -21.16
C LYS A 238 2.56 -3.31 -21.89
N SER A 239 1.60 -3.90 -22.58
CA SER A 239 1.79 -5.18 -23.29
C SER A 239 2.63 -5.07 -24.57
N THR A 240 2.72 -3.89 -25.16
CA THR A 240 3.55 -3.62 -26.36
C THR A 240 4.91 -3.00 -26.03
N GLY A 241 5.21 -2.76 -24.76
CA GLY A 241 6.48 -2.15 -24.33
C GLY A 241 6.61 -0.66 -24.67
N THR A 242 5.49 0.02 -24.98
CA THR A 242 5.49 1.46 -25.33
C THR A 242 5.14 2.36 -24.14
N GLN A 243 4.82 1.79 -22.97
CA GLN A 243 4.61 2.54 -21.75
C GLN A 243 5.93 3.16 -21.27
N THR A 244 5.95 4.46 -21.08
CA THR A 244 7.09 5.17 -20.50
C THR A 244 7.01 5.14 -18.99
N TYR A 245 8.11 4.74 -18.33
CA TYR A 245 8.31 4.76 -16.88
C TYR A 245 9.37 5.82 -16.51
N GLY A 246 9.61 6.03 -15.23
CA GLY A 246 10.63 6.95 -14.75
C GLY A 246 12.02 6.67 -15.32
N ILE A 247 12.38 5.40 -15.39
CA ILE A 247 13.68 4.94 -15.91
C ILE A 247 13.87 5.23 -17.42
N ASP A 248 12.77 5.39 -18.17
CA ASP A 248 12.80 5.58 -19.64
C ASP A 248 12.95 7.05 -20.04
N ILE A 249 12.81 7.99 -19.13
CA ILE A 249 12.89 9.43 -19.43
C ILE A 249 14.21 9.76 -20.09
N ARG A 250 14.18 10.52 -21.16
CA ARG A 250 15.32 11.07 -21.91
C ARG A 250 15.13 12.56 -22.10
N MET A 251 16.22 13.30 -21.88
CA MET A 251 16.27 14.74 -22.12
C MET A 251 17.57 15.08 -22.86
N GLU A 252 17.57 16.21 -23.55
CA GLU A 252 18.75 16.71 -24.24
C GLU A 252 19.87 17.00 -23.21
N ARG A 253 21.09 16.65 -23.54
CA ARG A 253 22.30 16.82 -22.72
C ARG A 253 22.25 16.15 -21.32
N MET A 254 21.33 15.22 -21.12
CA MET A 254 21.15 14.54 -19.84
C MET A 254 22.38 13.74 -19.45
N LEU A 255 22.80 13.88 -18.19
CA LEU A 255 23.80 13.05 -17.55
C LEU A 255 23.13 11.95 -16.73
N PHE A 256 23.93 10.93 -16.38
CA PHE A 256 23.47 9.74 -15.67
C PHE A 256 24.22 9.60 -14.37
N ALA A 257 23.52 9.24 -13.32
CA ALA A 257 24.11 9.10 -12.01
C ALA A 257 23.68 7.79 -11.33
N THR A 258 24.49 7.39 -10.38
CA THR A 258 24.16 6.38 -9.38
C THR A 258 24.75 6.77 -8.04
N VAL A 259 24.41 6.01 -7.02
CA VAL A 259 24.91 6.22 -5.67
C VAL A 259 25.58 4.94 -5.17
N ARG A 260 26.43 5.10 -4.19
CA ARG A 260 26.92 4.05 -3.31
C ARG A 260 26.69 4.52 -1.88
N ALA A 261 25.63 4.02 -1.27
CA ALA A 261 25.22 4.41 0.06
C ALA A 261 25.65 3.37 1.12
N ASN A 262 25.63 3.77 2.40
CA ASN A 262 26.02 2.87 3.47
C ASN A 262 25.02 1.72 3.62
N PRO A 263 25.42 0.44 3.48
CA PRO A 263 24.53 -0.70 3.68
C PRO A 263 23.88 -0.74 5.07
N GLY A 264 24.57 -0.19 6.07
CA GLY A 264 24.01 0.08 7.38
C GLY A 264 23.14 1.32 7.35
N ILE A 265 21.84 1.14 7.02
CA ILE A 265 20.88 2.22 6.79
C ILE A 265 20.85 3.20 7.97
N GLY A 266 21.00 4.49 7.67
CA GLY A 266 21.04 5.58 8.64
C GLY A 266 22.44 5.94 9.17
N ALA A 267 23.44 5.10 8.95
CA ALA A 267 24.80 5.41 9.34
C ALA A 267 25.55 6.22 8.26
N LYS A 268 26.52 7.00 8.70
CA LYS A 268 27.27 7.92 7.83
C LYS A 268 28.47 7.23 7.15
N VAL A 269 28.96 7.83 6.07
CA VAL A 269 30.28 7.55 5.53
C VAL A 269 31.34 8.11 6.50
N LYS A 270 32.35 7.32 6.86
CA LYS A 270 33.51 7.81 7.61
C LYS A 270 34.52 8.50 6.70
N ARG A 271 34.90 7.82 5.64
CA ARG A 271 35.75 8.34 4.58
C ARG A 271 35.59 7.56 3.27
N TYR A 272 35.98 8.13 2.17
CA TYR A 272 36.07 7.42 0.89
C TYR A 272 37.29 7.87 0.09
N ASP A 273 37.80 7.01 -0.79
CA ASP A 273 38.76 7.30 -1.80
C ASP A 273 38.18 7.05 -3.20
N ALA A 274 38.01 8.13 -3.96
CA ALA A 274 37.47 8.10 -5.31
C ALA A 274 38.56 8.23 -6.40
N SER A 275 39.84 8.27 -6.04
CA SER A 275 40.95 8.59 -6.96
C SER A 275 41.04 7.67 -8.18
N ALA A 276 40.65 6.41 -8.06
CA ALA A 276 40.54 5.46 -9.17
C ALA A 276 39.34 5.77 -10.05
N ALA A 277 38.17 6.01 -9.43
CA ALA A 277 36.92 6.27 -10.12
C ALA A 277 36.91 7.59 -10.89
N GLU A 278 37.54 8.64 -10.37
CA GLU A 278 37.68 9.97 -11.02
C GLU A 278 38.38 9.91 -12.37
N LYS A 279 39.35 8.97 -12.53
CA LYS A 279 40.10 8.77 -13.77
C LYS A 279 39.35 7.95 -14.81
N MET A 280 38.22 7.38 -14.47
CA MET A 280 37.46 6.52 -15.38
C MET A 280 36.81 7.32 -16.50
N ARG A 281 36.82 6.76 -17.70
CA ARG A 281 36.24 7.39 -18.89
C ARG A 281 34.75 7.72 -18.68
N GLY A 282 34.43 9.00 -18.94
CA GLY A 282 33.02 9.45 -18.94
C GLY A 282 32.52 9.92 -17.59
N VAL A 283 33.26 9.73 -16.50
CA VAL A 283 32.96 10.31 -15.18
C VAL A 283 33.02 11.83 -15.27
N LYS A 284 32.03 12.51 -14.71
CA LYS A 284 31.88 13.97 -14.71
C LYS A 284 32.04 14.56 -13.31
N LEU A 285 31.51 13.87 -12.30
CA LEU A 285 31.54 14.32 -10.92
C LEU A 285 31.43 13.11 -9.98
N ILE A 286 32.19 13.13 -8.91
CA ILE A 286 31.99 12.30 -7.72
C ILE A 286 31.80 13.25 -6.55
N ALA A 287 30.72 13.11 -5.80
CA ALA A 287 30.37 14.02 -4.73
C ALA A 287 29.80 13.27 -3.52
N PRO A 288 30.05 13.76 -2.30
CA PRO A 288 29.34 13.24 -1.13
C PRO A 288 27.86 13.57 -1.23
N ILE A 289 27.04 12.63 -0.81
CA ILE A 289 25.60 12.76 -0.65
C ILE A 289 25.18 12.29 0.73
N THR A 290 23.94 12.49 1.10
CA THR A 290 23.42 11.98 2.37
C THR A 290 23.63 10.47 2.48
N ASN A 291 24.41 10.05 3.49
CA ASN A 291 24.76 8.65 3.81
C ASN A 291 25.50 7.88 2.70
N GLY A 292 26.14 8.56 1.76
CA GLY A 292 26.82 7.88 0.65
C GLY A 292 27.69 8.79 -0.22
N VAL A 293 28.04 8.25 -1.37
CA VAL A 293 28.82 8.92 -2.42
C VAL A 293 28.04 8.77 -3.74
N GLY A 294 27.80 9.87 -4.42
CA GLY A 294 27.16 9.88 -5.74
C GLY A 294 28.18 9.99 -6.87
N VAL A 295 27.91 9.35 -8.00
CA VAL A 295 28.72 9.39 -9.22
C VAL A 295 27.87 9.85 -10.38
N ILE A 296 28.33 10.86 -11.12
CA ILE A 296 27.71 11.35 -12.35
C ILE A 296 28.63 11.04 -13.52
N ALA A 297 28.06 10.45 -14.57
CA ALA A 297 28.79 10.08 -15.78
C ALA A 297 27.95 10.36 -17.05
N ASP A 298 28.54 10.13 -18.22
CA ASP A 298 27.88 10.30 -19.53
C ASP A 298 26.92 9.16 -19.91
N ASN A 299 26.94 8.05 -19.17
CA ASN A 299 25.93 7.00 -19.25
C ASN A 299 25.85 6.19 -17.94
N THR A 300 24.73 5.45 -17.75
CA THR A 300 24.43 4.70 -16.51
C THR A 300 25.50 3.63 -16.22
N TRP A 301 25.95 2.88 -17.23
CA TRP A 301 26.94 1.81 -17.02
C TRP A 301 28.27 2.35 -16.49
N ARG A 302 28.74 3.47 -17.04
CA ARG A 302 29.97 4.12 -16.55
C ARG A 302 29.82 4.65 -15.13
N ALA A 303 28.64 5.17 -14.79
CA ALA A 303 28.33 5.57 -13.42
C ALA A 303 28.40 4.38 -12.47
N PHE A 304 27.82 3.23 -12.83
CA PHE A 304 27.89 1.99 -12.04
C PHE A 304 29.32 1.48 -11.86
N GLN A 305 30.09 1.43 -12.95
CA GLN A 305 31.49 0.98 -12.87
C GLN A 305 32.33 1.90 -11.99
N ALA A 306 32.15 3.21 -12.11
CA ALA A 306 32.89 4.17 -11.29
C ALA A 306 32.47 4.11 -9.81
N ALA A 307 31.17 3.94 -9.51
CA ALA A 307 30.71 3.76 -8.15
C ALA A 307 31.30 2.50 -7.49
N ALA A 308 31.40 1.40 -8.24
CA ALA A 308 32.05 0.17 -7.76
C ALA A 308 33.53 0.33 -7.49
N ALA A 309 34.21 1.27 -8.16
CA ALA A 309 35.64 1.53 -7.99
C ALA A 309 35.99 2.48 -6.82
N ILE A 310 35.01 3.02 -6.11
CA ILE A 310 35.20 3.87 -4.94
C ILE A 310 35.48 2.97 -3.73
N ASP A 311 36.58 3.20 -3.02
CA ASP A 311 36.82 2.59 -1.71
C ASP A 311 36.12 3.41 -0.62
N VAL A 312 35.28 2.78 0.20
CA VAL A 312 34.47 3.49 1.21
C VAL A 312 34.58 2.78 2.55
N GLU A 313 34.94 3.56 3.57
CA GLU A 313 34.84 3.12 4.96
C GLU A 313 33.52 3.59 5.57
N TRP A 314 32.67 2.62 5.94
CA TRP A 314 31.35 2.87 6.47
C TRP A 314 31.34 3.08 7.99
N GLY A 315 30.45 3.93 8.46
CA GLY A 315 30.06 3.98 9.87
C GLY A 315 29.11 2.83 10.21
N ALA A 316 29.11 2.40 11.45
CA ALA A 316 28.15 1.43 11.96
C ALA A 316 26.86 2.13 12.42
N PRO A 317 25.68 1.57 12.17
CA PRO A 317 24.43 2.04 12.73
C PRO A 317 24.23 1.56 14.18
N ASP A 318 23.21 2.12 14.85
CA ASP A 318 22.87 1.81 16.25
C ASP A 318 21.89 0.61 16.37
N TYR A 319 22.03 -0.41 15.50
CA TYR A 319 21.20 -1.62 15.55
C TYR A 319 22.09 -2.88 15.38
N PRO A 320 21.56 -4.10 15.67
CA PRO A 320 22.35 -5.34 15.58
C PRO A 320 22.93 -5.58 14.17
N ALA A 321 24.12 -6.15 14.12
CA ALA A 321 24.86 -6.35 12.87
C ALA A 321 24.36 -7.55 12.05
N SER A 322 23.73 -8.51 12.70
CA SER A 322 23.31 -9.77 12.09
C SER A 322 21.84 -10.11 12.33
N SER A 323 21.27 -10.92 11.44
CA SER A 323 19.91 -11.47 11.64
C SER A 323 19.79 -12.30 12.92
N ALA A 324 20.84 -12.99 13.34
CA ALA A 324 20.83 -13.77 14.59
C ALA A 324 20.63 -12.86 15.81
N GLU A 325 21.40 -11.78 15.91
CA GLU A 325 21.27 -10.78 16.98
C GLU A 325 19.91 -10.06 16.94
N MET A 326 19.36 -9.84 15.73
CA MET A 326 18.03 -9.24 15.55
C MET A 326 16.92 -10.18 16.06
N TRP A 327 17.03 -11.50 15.82
CA TRP A 327 16.11 -12.49 16.36
C TRP A 327 16.18 -12.51 17.89
N GLU A 328 17.37 -12.52 18.48
CA GLU A 328 17.56 -12.45 19.93
C GLU A 328 16.89 -11.19 20.52
N LYS A 329 17.04 -10.06 19.85
CA LYS A 329 16.41 -8.80 20.28
C LYS A 329 14.88 -8.88 20.26
N LEU A 330 14.29 -9.53 19.23
CA LEU A 330 12.85 -9.80 19.19
C LEU A 330 12.41 -10.74 20.30
N GLU A 331 13.14 -11.82 20.54
CA GLU A 331 12.85 -12.80 21.61
C GLU A 331 12.85 -12.13 22.98
N ASN A 332 13.75 -11.17 23.21
CA ASN A 332 13.87 -10.39 24.44
C ASN A 332 12.84 -9.25 24.56
N SER A 333 12.03 -9.02 23.52
CA SER A 333 11.01 -7.96 23.53
C SER A 333 9.71 -8.32 24.25
N PHE A 334 9.50 -9.59 24.67
CA PHE A 334 8.28 -9.99 25.40
C PHE A 334 8.29 -9.58 26.88
N THR A 335 8.45 -8.29 27.13
CA THR A 335 8.49 -7.72 28.50
C THR A 335 7.44 -6.62 28.67
N SER A 336 7.13 -6.28 29.91
CA SER A 336 6.20 -5.19 30.21
C SER A 336 6.68 -3.84 29.67
N ALA A 337 8.00 -3.63 29.57
CA ALA A 337 8.60 -2.39 29.05
C ALA A 337 8.44 -2.24 27.51
N HIS A 338 8.37 -3.35 26.81
CA HIS A 338 8.19 -3.38 25.35
C HIS A 338 6.73 -3.58 24.92
N ARG A 339 5.82 -3.85 25.90
CA ARG A 339 4.41 -4.03 25.57
C ARG A 339 3.82 -2.76 24.98
N ASP A 340 3.47 -2.82 23.71
CA ASP A 340 2.90 -1.72 22.96
C ASP A 340 1.41 -1.56 23.26
N GLY A 341 0.64 -2.65 23.23
CA GLY A 341 -0.79 -2.63 23.54
C GLY A 341 -1.41 -4.02 23.63
N ARG A 342 -2.51 -4.12 24.38
CA ARG A 342 -3.46 -5.23 24.29
C ARG A 342 -4.62 -4.77 23.44
N PHE A 343 -4.65 -5.21 22.19
CA PHE A 343 -5.62 -4.75 21.21
C PHE A 343 -6.91 -5.59 21.22
N LYS A 344 -6.83 -6.87 21.62
CA LYS A 344 -7.96 -7.73 21.93
C LYS A 344 -7.76 -8.34 23.31
N ASN A 345 -8.81 -8.34 24.14
CA ASN A 345 -8.77 -8.89 25.49
C ASN A 345 -10.18 -9.22 25.95
N GLU A 346 -10.68 -10.37 25.54
CA GLU A 346 -12.01 -10.87 25.83
C GLU A 346 -11.92 -12.07 26.77
N GLY A 347 -12.86 -12.22 27.72
CA GLY A 347 -12.89 -13.28 28.71
C GLY A 347 -11.72 -13.20 29.72
N ASN A 348 -11.26 -14.36 30.21
CA ASN A 348 -10.13 -14.49 31.13
C ASN A 348 -9.20 -15.63 30.66
N VAL A 349 -8.22 -15.23 29.85
CA VAL A 349 -7.26 -16.17 29.23
C VAL A 349 -6.43 -16.89 30.29
N GLU A 350 -5.98 -16.22 31.35
CA GLU A 350 -5.16 -16.83 32.42
C GLU A 350 -5.93 -17.95 33.12
N THR A 351 -7.19 -17.71 33.46
CA THR A 351 -8.06 -18.73 34.06
C THR A 351 -8.31 -19.89 33.09
N ALA A 352 -8.59 -19.61 31.83
CA ALA A 352 -8.87 -20.62 30.82
C ALA A 352 -7.66 -21.55 30.59
N LEU A 353 -6.44 -21.01 30.58
CA LEU A 353 -5.20 -21.78 30.41
C LEU A 353 -4.92 -22.73 31.60
N THR A 354 -5.46 -22.47 32.77
CA THR A 354 -5.25 -23.28 33.98
C THR A 354 -6.45 -24.14 34.35
N ALA A 355 -7.60 -23.96 33.73
CA ALA A 355 -8.86 -24.64 34.08
C ALA A 355 -9.00 -26.07 33.53
N GLY A 356 -7.93 -26.65 32.96
CA GLY A 356 -7.93 -27.99 32.35
C GLY A 356 -8.22 -27.98 30.86
N GLY A 357 -8.16 -29.13 30.21
CA GLY A 357 -8.20 -29.30 28.76
C GLY A 357 -6.82 -29.51 28.14
N THR A 358 -6.76 -29.63 26.83
CA THR A 358 -5.48 -29.75 26.10
C THR A 358 -4.92 -28.37 25.82
N VAL A 359 -3.72 -28.09 26.36
CA VAL A 359 -3.00 -26.83 26.12
C VAL A 359 -2.09 -27.03 24.90
N ILE A 360 -2.18 -26.12 23.95
CA ILE A 360 -1.28 -26.05 22.79
C ILE A 360 -0.44 -24.78 22.94
N GLU A 361 0.86 -24.90 22.74
CA GLU A 361 1.81 -23.79 22.72
C GLU A 361 2.63 -23.83 21.43
N ALA A 362 2.86 -22.67 20.83
CA ALA A 362 3.65 -22.57 19.62
C ALA A 362 4.38 -21.21 19.56
N GLU A 363 5.55 -21.22 18.93
CA GLU A 363 6.28 -20.02 18.53
C GLU A 363 6.35 -20.01 17.00
N TYR A 364 6.04 -18.86 16.39
CA TYR A 364 6.09 -18.65 14.95
C TYR A 364 7.05 -17.52 14.60
N ARG A 365 7.72 -17.64 13.46
CA ARG A 365 8.72 -16.68 12.98
C ARG A 365 8.47 -16.28 11.54
N VAL A 366 8.56 -14.97 11.26
CA VAL A 366 8.44 -14.37 9.91
C VAL A 366 9.65 -13.48 9.67
N PRO A 367 10.43 -13.68 8.58
CA PRO A 367 11.67 -12.95 8.32
C PRO A 367 11.42 -11.54 7.79
N TYR A 368 12.46 -10.73 7.68
CA TYR A 368 12.45 -9.55 6.83
C TYR A 368 12.16 -9.92 5.38
N LEU A 369 11.43 -9.05 4.66
CA LEU A 369 11.21 -9.18 3.22
C LEU A 369 11.51 -7.87 2.49
N ALA A 370 12.24 -7.96 1.39
CA ALA A 370 12.46 -6.85 0.47
C ALA A 370 11.22 -6.60 -0.41
N HIS A 371 11.04 -5.37 -0.87
CA HIS A 371 10.03 -5.00 -1.87
C HIS A 371 10.40 -5.48 -3.27
N ALA A 372 11.67 -5.38 -3.61
CA ALA A 372 12.26 -5.83 -4.87
C ALA A 372 11.42 -5.51 -6.13
N PRO A 373 11.03 -4.25 -6.39
CA PRO A 373 10.28 -3.89 -7.58
C PRO A 373 11.11 -4.11 -8.85
N MET A 374 10.48 -4.46 -9.97
CA MET A 374 11.19 -4.71 -11.23
C MET A 374 11.92 -3.47 -11.75
N GLU A 375 11.31 -2.30 -11.66
CA GLU A 375 11.97 -1.02 -11.95
C GLU A 375 12.76 -0.56 -10.72
N PRO A 376 14.10 -0.52 -10.77
CA PRO A 376 14.91 0.04 -9.68
C PRO A 376 14.55 1.49 -9.42
N LEU A 377 14.74 1.96 -8.18
CA LEU A 377 14.45 3.33 -7.82
C LEU A 377 15.27 4.31 -8.66
N ASN A 378 14.58 5.33 -9.18
CA ASN A 378 15.19 6.32 -10.08
C ASN A 378 14.47 7.67 -10.00
N ALA A 379 15.18 8.74 -10.36
CA ALA A 379 14.60 10.06 -10.56
C ALA A 379 15.45 10.84 -11.56
N VAL A 380 14.81 11.69 -12.36
CA VAL A 380 15.48 12.71 -13.18
C VAL A 380 15.28 14.05 -12.50
N VAL A 381 16.34 14.82 -12.37
CA VAL A 381 16.32 16.14 -11.73
C VAL A 381 16.94 17.19 -12.65
N LEU A 382 16.24 18.33 -12.79
CA LEU A 382 16.76 19.55 -13.41
C LEU A 382 16.67 20.70 -12.42
N TYR A 383 17.81 21.22 -12.02
CA TYR A 383 17.93 22.37 -11.12
C TYR A 383 18.51 23.59 -11.86
N THR A 384 17.80 24.72 -11.87
CA THR A 384 18.24 25.96 -12.52
C THR A 384 18.75 27.04 -11.56
N GLY A 385 18.66 26.78 -10.25
CA GLY A 385 19.04 27.70 -9.18
C GLY A 385 17.84 28.27 -8.44
N ASP A 386 16.81 28.62 -9.14
CA ASP A 386 15.54 29.18 -8.64
C ASP A 386 14.35 28.24 -8.84
N ARG A 387 14.52 27.18 -9.64
CA ARG A 387 13.53 26.18 -9.97
C ARG A 387 14.12 24.77 -9.89
N LEU A 388 13.32 23.83 -9.43
CA LEU A 388 13.68 22.42 -9.33
C LEU A 388 12.55 21.56 -9.92
N ASP A 389 12.85 20.84 -10.98
CA ASP A 389 11.95 19.86 -11.60
C ASP A 389 12.44 18.43 -11.29
N ILE A 390 11.52 17.56 -10.85
CA ILE A 390 11.80 16.17 -10.45
C ILE A 390 10.83 15.23 -11.15
N TRP A 391 11.29 14.37 -12.03
CA TRP A 391 10.51 13.31 -12.67
C TRP A 391 10.80 11.98 -11.96
N THR A 392 9.80 11.41 -11.32
CA THR A 392 9.99 10.15 -10.57
C THR A 392 8.70 9.39 -10.38
N GLY A 393 8.78 8.08 -10.30
CA GLY A 393 7.69 7.22 -9.87
C GLY A 393 7.59 7.24 -8.34
N THR A 394 6.49 7.77 -7.78
CA THR A 394 6.31 7.94 -6.34
C THR A 394 4.86 7.76 -5.91
N GLN A 395 4.64 7.30 -4.68
CA GLN A 395 3.34 7.23 -4.02
C GLN A 395 3.07 8.45 -3.11
N ILE A 396 4.08 9.34 -2.93
CA ILE A 396 4.06 10.47 -1.99
C ILE A 396 4.57 11.79 -2.62
N PRO A 397 4.02 12.24 -3.76
CA PRO A 397 4.62 13.35 -4.51
C PRO A 397 4.73 14.66 -3.70
N ARG A 398 3.78 14.94 -2.80
CA ARG A 398 3.85 16.14 -1.94
C ARG A 398 4.95 16.10 -0.89
N PHE A 399 5.27 14.91 -0.34
CA PHE A 399 6.39 14.79 0.59
C PHE A 399 7.72 15.01 -0.12
N ILE A 400 7.88 14.42 -1.32
CA ILE A 400 9.08 14.70 -2.15
C ILE A 400 9.20 16.20 -2.45
N GLN A 401 8.11 16.86 -2.82
CA GLN A 401 8.09 18.31 -3.07
C GLN A 401 8.58 19.10 -1.84
N ALA A 402 7.98 18.86 -0.68
CA ALA A 402 8.31 19.59 0.55
C ALA A 402 9.75 19.33 1.03
N HIS A 403 10.21 18.06 0.99
CA HIS A 403 11.55 17.71 1.42
C HIS A 403 12.62 18.19 0.43
N ALA A 404 12.36 18.09 -0.88
CA ALA A 404 13.25 18.63 -1.91
C ALA A 404 13.33 20.18 -1.83
N ALA A 405 12.22 20.87 -1.55
CA ALA A 405 12.21 22.31 -1.34
C ALA A 405 13.09 22.70 -0.14
N LYS A 406 12.97 21.99 0.98
CA LYS A 406 13.82 22.20 2.15
C LYS A 406 15.30 21.92 1.84
N LEU A 407 15.61 20.84 1.13
CA LEU A 407 16.97 20.46 0.75
C LEU A 407 17.59 21.50 -0.19
N ALA A 408 16.87 21.92 -1.23
CA ALA A 408 17.32 22.93 -2.20
C ALA A 408 17.23 24.38 -1.69
N LYS A 409 16.62 24.60 -0.51
CA LYS A 409 16.35 25.94 0.08
C LYS A 409 15.51 26.81 -0.87
N LEU A 410 14.53 26.19 -1.53
CA LEU A 410 13.56 26.86 -2.40
C LEU A 410 12.18 26.93 -1.75
N PRO A 411 11.32 27.88 -2.15
CA PRO A 411 9.89 27.81 -1.89
C PRO A 411 9.29 26.52 -2.51
N GLU A 412 8.28 25.90 -1.87
CA GLU A 412 7.61 24.70 -2.41
C GLU A 412 7.04 24.95 -3.82
N ASP A 413 6.53 26.15 -4.10
CA ASP A 413 5.97 26.53 -5.41
C ASP A 413 7.01 26.53 -6.55
N ASN A 414 8.30 26.57 -6.21
CA ASN A 414 9.41 26.50 -7.18
C ASN A 414 9.93 25.07 -7.38
N VAL A 415 9.30 24.09 -6.72
CA VAL A 415 9.65 22.66 -6.84
C VAL A 415 8.50 21.91 -7.51
N HIS A 416 8.75 21.35 -8.67
CA HIS A 416 7.78 20.66 -9.50
C HIS A 416 8.08 19.16 -9.53
N VAL A 417 7.17 18.36 -8.98
CA VAL A 417 7.28 16.89 -9.03
C VAL A 417 6.34 16.36 -10.11
N HIS A 418 6.93 15.78 -11.14
CA HIS A 418 6.26 15.17 -12.27
C HIS A 418 6.16 13.66 -12.01
N ALA A 419 5.04 13.23 -11.42
CA ALA A 419 4.84 11.83 -11.09
C ALA A 419 4.78 10.97 -12.36
N GLN A 420 5.54 9.87 -12.36
CA GLN A 420 5.67 8.97 -13.51
C GLN A 420 4.91 7.66 -13.26
N MET A 421 4.64 6.91 -14.34
CA MET A 421 4.23 5.51 -14.23
C MET A 421 5.33 4.71 -13.55
N VAL A 422 4.93 3.68 -12.79
CA VAL A 422 5.80 2.95 -11.88
C VAL A 422 5.87 1.48 -12.26
N GLY A 423 7.07 0.97 -12.43
CA GLY A 423 7.37 -0.44 -12.72
C GLY A 423 7.42 -1.33 -11.46
N GLY A 424 6.41 -1.17 -10.59
CA GLY A 424 6.31 -1.86 -9.31
C GLY A 424 6.72 -0.99 -8.14
N SER A 425 6.13 -1.25 -6.97
CA SER A 425 6.49 -0.58 -5.72
C SER A 425 6.35 -1.51 -4.52
N PHE A 426 5.19 -2.11 -4.35
CA PHE A 426 4.81 -2.94 -3.20
C PHE A 426 4.91 -2.23 -1.84
N GLY A 427 5.11 -0.90 -1.86
CA GLY A 427 5.28 -0.02 -0.70
C GLY A 427 6.57 0.81 -0.71
N LEU A 428 7.65 0.37 -1.40
CA LEU A 428 8.95 1.03 -1.37
C LEU A 428 8.93 2.50 -1.80
N ARG A 429 8.06 2.87 -2.76
CA ARG A 429 7.95 4.26 -3.24
C ARG A 429 7.09 5.16 -2.34
N LEU A 430 6.81 4.71 -1.12
CA LEU A 430 6.40 5.53 0.03
C LEU A 430 7.61 6.13 0.79
N GLU A 431 8.81 5.84 0.34
CA GLU A 431 10.06 6.47 0.77
C GLU A 431 10.51 7.51 -0.26
N ASP A 432 11.28 8.51 0.18
CA ASP A 432 11.76 9.61 -0.67
C ASP A 432 13.28 9.70 -0.76
N THR A 433 14.01 8.88 -0.01
CA THR A 433 15.48 8.91 0.09
C THR A 433 16.15 8.93 -1.30
N TYR A 434 15.72 8.05 -2.22
CA TYR A 434 16.28 7.99 -3.57
C TYR A 434 16.04 9.29 -4.37
N ALA A 435 14.85 9.91 -4.21
CA ALA A 435 14.54 11.15 -4.90
C ALA A 435 15.37 12.31 -4.35
N LEU A 436 15.59 12.35 -3.04
CA LEU A 436 16.42 13.38 -2.40
C LEU A 436 17.90 13.22 -2.77
N GLN A 437 18.43 11.99 -2.85
CA GLN A 437 19.78 11.74 -3.39
C GLN A 437 19.92 12.22 -4.84
N ALA A 438 18.89 12.00 -5.67
CA ALA A 438 18.87 12.54 -7.03
C ALA A 438 18.88 14.07 -7.05
N VAL A 439 18.16 14.72 -6.12
CA VAL A 439 18.16 16.18 -5.97
C VAL A 439 19.56 16.70 -5.58
N GLU A 440 20.25 16.07 -4.63
CA GLU A 440 21.63 16.43 -4.27
C GLU A 440 22.56 16.41 -5.49
N LEU A 441 22.46 15.36 -6.31
CA LEU A 441 23.26 15.23 -7.53
C LEU A 441 22.84 16.21 -8.62
N GLY A 442 21.54 16.45 -8.80
CA GLY A 442 21.04 17.45 -9.75
C GLY A 442 21.47 18.88 -9.40
N MET A 443 21.47 19.21 -8.11
CA MET A 443 21.96 20.53 -7.63
C MET A 443 23.43 20.76 -7.92
N ALA A 444 24.25 19.69 -7.90
CA ALA A 444 25.66 19.78 -8.24
C ALA A 444 25.92 20.03 -9.75
N MET A 445 24.89 19.83 -10.61
CA MET A 445 24.97 19.98 -12.07
C MET A 445 23.95 21.01 -12.58
N LYS A 446 23.98 22.22 -12.03
CA LYS A 446 23.04 23.30 -12.36
C LYS A 446 22.84 23.46 -13.87
N GLY A 447 21.58 23.46 -14.32
CA GLY A 447 21.19 23.64 -15.73
C GLY A 447 21.33 22.39 -16.61
N ILE A 448 21.73 21.25 -16.05
CA ILE A 448 21.89 19.99 -16.76
C ILE A 448 20.97 18.95 -16.12
N PRO A 449 20.09 18.27 -16.90
CA PRO A 449 19.30 17.18 -16.35
C PRO A 449 20.20 16.01 -15.90
N VAL A 450 19.96 15.49 -14.70
CA VAL A 450 20.67 14.33 -14.15
C VAL A 450 19.66 13.23 -13.85
N LYS A 451 19.82 12.07 -14.48
CA LYS A 451 19.07 10.84 -14.15
C LYS A 451 19.88 9.99 -13.18
N MET A 452 19.43 9.92 -11.95
CA MET A 452 19.94 8.97 -10.96
C MET A 452 19.16 7.67 -11.07
N THR A 453 19.86 6.54 -11.11
CA THR A 453 19.27 5.19 -11.09
C THR A 453 20.07 4.35 -10.12
N TRP A 454 19.41 3.71 -9.16
CA TRP A 454 20.05 2.69 -8.34
C TRP A 454 20.31 1.43 -9.18
N SER A 455 21.42 0.74 -8.94
CA SER A 455 21.57 -0.63 -9.44
C SER A 455 20.58 -1.55 -8.72
N ARG A 456 20.39 -2.77 -9.19
CA ARG A 456 19.54 -3.74 -8.48
C ARG A 456 20.10 -4.04 -7.09
N GLU A 457 21.41 -4.15 -6.99
CA GLU A 457 22.10 -4.40 -5.73
C GLU A 457 21.92 -3.24 -4.75
N GLU A 458 22.01 -2.00 -5.24
CA GLU A 458 21.80 -0.81 -4.42
C GLU A 458 20.32 -0.74 -3.95
N ASP A 459 19.36 -1.00 -4.84
CA ASP A 459 17.94 -0.99 -4.57
C ASP A 459 17.55 -2.01 -3.48
N MET A 460 18.10 -3.22 -3.54
CA MET A 460 17.82 -4.24 -2.53
C MET A 460 18.62 -4.06 -1.24
N THR A 461 19.81 -3.44 -1.32
CA THR A 461 20.62 -3.13 -0.14
C THR A 461 20.00 -2.01 0.69
N HIS A 462 19.37 -1.04 0.05
CA HIS A 462 18.73 0.11 0.71
C HIS A 462 17.22 0.01 0.73
N ASP A 463 16.66 -1.18 0.52
CA ASP A 463 15.27 -1.47 0.79
C ASP A 463 14.99 -1.27 2.29
N TYR A 464 13.90 -0.58 2.62
CA TYR A 464 13.36 -0.54 3.97
C TYR A 464 12.41 -1.73 4.13
N PRO A 465 12.86 -2.87 4.65
CA PRO A 465 12.14 -4.13 4.50
C PRO A 465 10.83 -4.15 5.29
N ARG A 466 9.95 -5.12 4.97
CA ARG A 466 8.90 -5.56 5.87
C ARG A 466 9.53 -6.06 7.17
N PRO A 467 9.06 -5.63 8.36
CA PRO A 467 9.65 -6.08 9.61
C PRO A 467 9.61 -7.60 9.77
N MET A 468 10.64 -8.13 10.42
CA MET A 468 10.60 -9.48 10.96
C MET A 468 9.70 -9.53 12.19
N GLN A 469 9.10 -10.69 12.46
CA GLN A 469 8.15 -10.87 13.56
C GLN A 469 8.36 -12.22 14.22
N ILE A 470 8.15 -12.25 15.52
CA ILE A 470 8.06 -13.49 16.30
C ILE A 470 6.76 -13.46 17.10
N SER A 471 6.08 -14.58 17.18
CA SER A 471 4.93 -14.70 18.07
C SER A 471 5.07 -15.88 19.02
N ARG A 472 4.56 -15.69 20.25
CA ARG A 472 4.32 -16.76 21.22
C ARG A 472 2.82 -16.90 21.39
N ALA A 473 2.33 -18.09 21.10
CA ALA A 473 0.93 -18.40 21.10
C ALA A 473 0.60 -19.53 22.08
N LYS A 474 -0.51 -19.39 22.82
CA LYS A 474 -1.05 -20.41 23.72
C LYS A 474 -2.56 -20.49 23.57
N GLY A 475 -3.11 -21.67 23.66
CA GLY A 475 -4.55 -21.83 23.63
C GLY A 475 -4.97 -23.16 24.26
N THR A 476 -6.23 -23.24 24.63
CA THR A 476 -6.80 -24.47 25.20
C THR A 476 -7.95 -24.99 24.36
N VAL A 477 -7.99 -26.30 24.27
CA VAL A 477 -9.12 -27.04 23.70
C VAL A 477 -9.77 -27.85 24.80
N ARG A 478 -11.08 -27.73 24.93
CA ARG A 478 -11.90 -28.45 25.89
C ARG A 478 -13.19 -28.94 25.21
N ASP A 479 -13.56 -30.17 25.48
CA ASP A 479 -14.77 -30.80 24.95
C ASP A 479 -14.92 -30.60 23.40
N GLY A 480 -13.81 -30.78 22.70
CA GLY A 480 -13.75 -30.63 21.24
C GLY A 480 -13.95 -29.21 20.72
N LYS A 481 -13.76 -28.18 21.55
CA LYS A 481 -13.91 -26.76 21.17
C LYS A 481 -12.70 -25.95 21.57
N VAL A 482 -12.37 -24.94 20.77
CA VAL A 482 -11.38 -23.92 21.11
C VAL A 482 -11.94 -23.03 22.22
N GLU A 483 -11.34 -23.11 23.42
CA GLU A 483 -11.78 -22.40 24.61
C GLU A 483 -11.01 -21.10 24.84
N SER A 484 -9.70 -21.12 24.55
CA SER A 484 -8.88 -19.93 24.68
C SER A 484 -7.88 -19.77 23.54
N TYR A 485 -7.52 -18.53 23.28
CA TYR A 485 -6.55 -18.11 22.28
C TYR A 485 -5.77 -16.90 22.82
N ASP A 486 -4.47 -17.04 23.02
CA ASP A 486 -3.57 -16.01 23.47
C ASP A 486 -2.40 -15.87 22.49
N LEU A 487 -2.30 -14.72 21.83
CA LEU A 487 -1.26 -14.44 20.85
C LEU A 487 -0.48 -13.18 21.26
N SER A 488 0.80 -13.35 21.52
CA SER A 488 1.76 -12.28 21.75
C SER A 488 2.66 -12.13 20.53
N ILE A 489 2.73 -10.94 19.93
CA ILE A 489 3.50 -10.64 18.72
C ILE A 489 4.56 -9.59 19.05
N ALA A 490 5.83 -9.89 18.82
CA ALA A 490 6.92 -8.92 18.86
C ALA A 490 7.36 -8.55 17.45
N SER A 491 7.41 -7.25 17.18
CA SER A 491 7.80 -6.67 15.89
C SER A 491 8.28 -5.23 16.04
N GLN A 492 8.90 -4.70 15.00
CA GLN A 492 9.16 -3.27 14.89
C GLN A 492 7.87 -2.51 14.56
N SER A 493 7.82 -1.25 14.97
CA SER A 493 6.75 -0.33 14.58
C SER A 493 7.01 0.22 13.17
N VAL A 494 6.22 -0.20 12.21
CA VAL A 494 6.26 0.35 10.85
C VAL A 494 5.87 1.83 10.88
N THR A 495 4.83 2.18 11.62
CA THR A 495 4.34 3.56 11.74
C THR A 495 5.43 4.50 12.27
N THR A 496 6.10 4.13 13.36
CA THR A 496 7.17 4.96 13.93
C THR A 496 8.38 5.05 12.99
N SER A 497 8.77 3.94 12.36
CA SER A 497 9.92 3.89 11.46
C SER A 497 9.67 4.71 10.19
N TRP A 498 8.58 4.42 9.47
CA TRP A 498 8.26 5.07 8.21
C TRP A 498 7.82 6.53 8.38
N LEU A 499 6.79 6.81 9.19
CA LEU A 499 6.31 8.18 9.42
C LEU A 499 7.34 9.03 10.18
N GLY A 500 8.25 8.39 10.95
CA GLY A 500 9.38 9.08 11.58
C GLY A 500 10.32 9.71 10.55
N ARG A 501 10.61 8.99 9.46
CA ARG A 501 11.40 9.53 8.33
C ARG A 501 10.67 10.66 7.61
N LEU A 502 9.35 10.59 7.53
CA LEU A 502 8.52 11.66 6.98
C LEU A 502 8.20 12.78 8.00
N MET A 503 8.80 12.75 9.19
CA MET A 503 8.59 13.70 10.30
C MET A 503 7.14 13.78 10.79
N MET A 504 6.39 12.68 10.72
CA MET A 504 4.97 12.58 11.06
C MET A 504 4.64 11.45 12.03
N ALA A 505 5.61 10.88 12.76
CA ALA A 505 5.36 9.75 13.67
C ALA A 505 4.33 10.09 14.76
N PRO A 506 3.17 9.43 14.80
CA PRO A 506 2.18 9.66 15.85
C PRO A 506 2.66 9.03 17.17
N PRO A 507 2.33 9.63 18.33
CA PRO A 507 2.56 8.99 19.61
C PRO A 507 1.55 7.87 19.87
N GLY A 508 1.94 6.88 20.67
CA GLY A 508 1.05 5.83 21.16
C GLY A 508 1.34 4.44 20.61
N PRO A 509 0.41 3.50 20.87
CA PRO A 509 0.52 2.14 20.36
C PRO A 509 0.44 2.07 18.82
N ASP A 510 1.20 1.15 18.25
CA ASP A 510 1.18 0.92 16.80
C ASP A 510 0.35 -0.33 16.44
N ILE A 511 -0.82 -0.09 15.89
CA ILE A 511 -1.72 -1.16 15.46
C ILE A 511 -1.11 -2.05 14.35
N THR A 512 -0.13 -1.56 13.60
CA THR A 512 0.51 -2.34 12.53
C THR A 512 1.25 -3.57 13.08
N ILE A 513 1.67 -3.55 14.35
CA ILE A 513 2.30 -4.71 15.03
C ILE A 513 1.33 -5.91 15.09
N VAL A 514 0.03 -5.65 15.20
CA VAL A 514 -1.01 -6.68 15.38
C VAL A 514 -2.07 -6.69 14.27
N ALA A 515 -1.97 -5.82 13.26
CA ALA A 515 -2.91 -5.75 12.16
C ALA A 515 -3.06 -7.11 11.47
N GLY A 516 -4.29 -7.53 11.15
CA GLY A 516 -4.58 -8.84 10.60
C GLY A 516 -4.58 -10.00 11.61
N ALA A 517 -4.42 -9.68 12.92
CA ALA A 517 -4.54 -10.66 14.01
C ALA A 517 -5.53 -10.21 15.10
N TRP A 518 -5.56 -8.93 15.45
CA TRP A 518 -6.27 -8.46 16.64
C TRP A 518 -7.79 -8.35 16.47
N ASP A 519 -8.26 -7.99 15.30
CA ASP A 519 -9.69 -7.72 15.01
C ASP A 519 -10.39 -8.86 14.23
N GLN A 520 -9.81 -10.06 14.26
CA GLN A 520 -10.39 -11.20 13.58
C GLN A 520 -11.77 -11.53 14.18
N PRO A 521 -12.81 -11.79 13.33
CA PRO A 521 -14.20 -11.91 13.74
C PRO A 521 -14.55 -13.32 14.23
N PHE A 522 -13.79 -13.85 15.19
CA PHE A 522 -14.00 -15.17 15.77
C PHE A 522 -14.45 -15.06 17.22
N ALA A 523 -15.56 -15.74 17.55
CA ALA A 523 -16.14 -15.82 18.89
C ALA A 523 -15.44 -16.92 19.72
N ILE A 524 -14.20 -16.65 20.12
CA ILE A 524 -13.46 -17.53 21.06
C ILE A 524 -13.70 -16.96 22.45
N PRO A 525 -14.16 -17.80 23.45
CA PRO A 525 -14.58 -17.27 24.77
C PRO A 525 -13.52 -16.48 25.50
N ASN A 526 -12.26 -16.88 25.37
CA ASN A 526 -11.12 -16.21 26.04
C ASN A 526 -10.08 -15.88 24.99
N TYR A 527 -10.14 -14.64 24.47
CA TYR A 527 -9.37 -14.24 23.29
C TYR A 527 -8.51 -12.99 23.57
N ARG A 528 -7.20 -13.15 23.45
CA ARG A 528 -6.25 -12.07 23.68
C ARG A 528 -5.23 -11.95 22.54
N VAL A 529 -4.95 -10.71 22.12
CA VAL A 529 -3.86 -10.36 21.21
C VAL A 529 -3.09 -9.18 21.78
N THR A 530 -1.79 -9.38 21.98
CA THR A 530 -0.88 -8.39 22.59
C THR A 530 0.28 -8.09 21.65
N GLY A 531 0.52 -6.82 21.38
CA GLY A 531 1.68 -6.32 20.63
C GLY A 531 2.85 -5.94 21.53
N TYR A 532 4.07 -6.25 21.11
CA TYR A 532 5.33 -5.86 21.74
C TYR A 532 6.21 -5.17 20.71
N ARG A 533 6.71 -3.98 21.04
CA ARG A 533 7.52 -3.16 20.14
C ARG A 533 9.01 -3.40 20.36
N ALA A 534 9.67 -4.03 19.38
CA ALA A 534 11.13 -4.06 19.32
C ALA A 534 11.66 -2.70 18.83
N LYS A 535 12.75 -2.23 19.44
CA LYS A 535 13.39 -0.94 19.16
C LYS A 535 14.80 -1.16 18.63
N GLU A 536 15.39 -0.11 18.01
CA GLU A 536 16.79 -0.10 17.59
C GLU A 536 17.14 -1.30 16.69
N MET A 537 16.41 -1.45 15.62
CA MET A 537 16.60 -2.47 14.59
C MET A 537 16.67 -1.81 13.22
N VAL A 538 16.95 -2.58 12.16
CA VAL A 538 16.97 -2.08 10.78
C VAL A 538 15.71 -1.26 10.50
N PRO A 539 15.83 -0.03 9.97
CA PRO A 539 14.65 0.76 9.61
C PRO A 539 13.75 0.02 8.64
N VAL A 540 12.44 0.00 8.94
CA VAL A 540 11.43 -0.76 8.17
C VAL A 540 10.42 0.18 7.52
N SER A 541 9.70 -0.31 6.53
CA SER A 541 8.64 0.41 5.82
C SER A 541 7.42 -0.47 5.56
N THR A 542 6.46 0.12 4.83
CA THR A 542 5.19 -0.51 4.47
C THR A 542 5.39 -1.44 3.28
N TRP A 543 5.41 -2.72 3.51
CA TRP A 543 5.36 -3.74 2.47
C TRP A 543 3.90 -4.15 2.20
N ARG A 544 3.54 -4.60 1.00
CA ARG A 544 2.16 -4.97 0.61
C ARG A 544 1.46 -5.76 1.70
N SER A 545 0.38 -5.22 2.26
CA SER A 545 -0.40 -5.66 3.44
C SER A 545 0.21 -5.32 4.81
N VAL A 546 1.31 -4.59 4.87
CA VAL A 546 1.93 -4.07 6.11
C VAL A 546 2.06 -5.19 7.16
N GLY A 547 1.66 -4.96 8.41
CA GLY A 547 1.71 -5.96 9.48
C GLY A 547 0.85 -7.18 9.23
N ALA A 548 -0.29 -7.03 8.55
CA ALA A 548 -1.18 -8.15 8.24
C ALA A 548 -0.50 -9.24 7.39
N SER A 549 0.48 -8.87 6.55
CA SER A 549 1.21 -9.82 5.70
C SER A 549 1.92 -10.94 6.49
N GLY A 550 2.46 -10.62 7.67
CA GLY A 550 3.07 -11.61 8.57
C GLY A 550 2.08 -12.13 9.60
N ASN A 551 1.28 -11.23 10.19
CA ASN A 551 0.34 -11.59 11.26
C ASN A 551 -0.76 -12.55 10.80
N GLY A 552 -1.15 -12.52 9.52
CA GLY A 552 -2.06 -13.52 8.95
C GLY A 552 -1.53 -14.93 9.14
N PHE A 553 -0.22 -15.14 8.90
CA PHE A 553 0.42 -16.43 9.16
C PHE A 553 0.46 -16.76 10.65
N LEU A 554 0.91 -15.83 11.49
CA LEU A 554 1.04 -16.03 12.95
C LEU A 554 -0.31 -16.39 13.59
N HIS A 555 -1.39 -15.73 13.14
CA HIS A 555 -2.73 -15.93 13.70
C HIS A 555 -3.43 -17.17 13.14
N ALA A 556 -3.55 -17.27 11.81
CA ALA A 556 -4.39 -18.30 11.21
C ALA A 556 -3.76 -19.70 11.27
N ALA A 557 -2.42 -19.81 11.22
CA ALA A 557 -1.76 -21.10 11.39
C ALA A 557 -1.91 -21.63 12.81
N PHE A 558 -1.83 -20.79 13.84
CA PHE A 558 -2.05 -21.22 15.21
C PHE A 558 -3.53 -21.56 15.49
N LEU A 559 -4.46 -20.81 14.92
CA LEU A 559 -5.89 -21.15 15.05
C LEU A 559 -6.19 -22.52 14.44
N ASP A 560 -5.59 -22.85 13.30
CA ASP A 560 -5.71 -24.18 12.67
C ASP A 560 -5.12 -25.29 13.55
N GLU A 561 -4.02 -25.04 14.29
CA GLU A 561 -3.48 -26.00 15.26
C GLU A 561 -4.49 -26.31 16.38
N LEU A 562 -5.18 -25.31 16.90
CA LEU A 562 -6.21 -25.46 17.92
C LEU A 562 -7.44 -26.20 17.37
N ILE A 563 -7.87 -25.85 16.15
CA ILE A 563 -9.00 -26.50 15.47
C ILE A 563 -8.68 -27.99 15.23
N HIS A 564 -7.46 -28.30 14.78
CA HIS A 564 -7.01 -29.67 14.61
C HIS A 564 -6.98 -30.43 15.93
N ALA A 565 -6.47 -29.83 17.02
CA ALA A 565 -6.46 -30.42 18.35
C ALA A 565 -7.89 -30.67 18.91
N ALA A 566 -8.86 -29.86 18.48
CA ALA A 566 -10.27 -30.05 18.78
C ALA A 566 -10.91 -31.22 17.98
N GLY A 567 -10.20 -31.79 17.01
CA GLY A 567 -10.74 -32.80 16.10
C GLY A 567 -11.80 -32.27 15.12
N ALA A 568 -11.83 -30.95 14.90
CA ALA A 568 -12.83 -30.30 14.06
C ALA A 568 -12.35 -30.11 12.62
N ASP A 569 -13.30 -30.03 11.68
CA ASP A 569 -13.00 -29.66 10.29
C ASP A 569 -12.65 -28.17 10.22
N PRO A 570 -11.49 -27.78 9.62
CA PRO A 570 -11.00 -26.42 9.66
C PRO A 570 -11.99 -25.39 9.12
N ILE A 571 -12.56 -25.57 7.93
CA ILE A 571 -13.45 -24.57 7.34
C ILE A 571 -14.80 -24.49 8.05
N LEU A 572 -15.33 -25.65 8.50
CA LEU A 572 -16.59 -25.69 9.22
C LEU A 572 -16.46 -25.02 10.60
N GLU A 573 -15.31 -25.22 11.26
CA GLU A 573 -15.06 -24.57 12.55
C GLU A 573 -14.81 -23.07 12.41
N LEU A 574 -14.10 -22.60 11.37
CA LEU A 574 -13.98 -21.19 11.06
C LEU A 574 -15.35 -20.53 10.81
N ILE A 575 -16.23 -21.21 10.05
CA ILE A 575 -17.62 -20.73 9.83
C ILE A 575 -18.39 -20.65 11.15
N ARG A 576 -18.28 -21.68 12.01
CA ARG A 576 -18.95 -21.73 13.31
C ARG A 576 -18.47 -20.62 14.26
N LEU A 577 -17.17 -20.38 14.31
CA LEU A 577 -16.56 -19.37 15.16
C LEU A 577 -16.84 -17.94 14.66
N CYS A 578 -17.06 -17.76 13.36
CA CYS A 578 -17.22 -16.43 12.76
C CYS A 578 -18.51 -15.75 13.23
N ASN A 579 -18.37 -14.58 13.89
CA ASN A 579 -19.47 -13.79 14.46
C ASN A 579 -19.84 -12.55 13.62
N HIS A 580 -19.28 -12.43 12.40
CA HIS A 580 -19.58 -11.35 11.47
C HIS A 580 -20.18 -11.93 10.18
N ASP A 581 -21.41 -11.56 9.85
CA ASP A 581 -22.19 -12.21 8.79
C ASP A 581 -21.55 -12.13 7.41
N VAL A 582 -20.96 -10.99 7.04
CA VAL A 582 -20.26 -10.83 5.76
C VAL A 582 -19.04 -11.76 5.70
N SER A 583 -18.25 -11.83 6.78
CA SER A 583 -17.07 -12.72 6.86
C SER A 583 -17.47 -14.19 6.84
N ARG A 584 -18.57 -14.54 7.53
CA ARG A 584 -19.12 -15.91 7.50
C ARG A 584 -19.54 -16.29 6.09
N LYS A 585 -20.18 -15.37 5.36
CA LYS A 585 -20.59 -15.63 3.98
C LYS A 585 -19.42 -15.79 3.02
N VAL A 586 -18.30 -15.09 3.25
CA VAL A 586 -17.04 -15.32 2.53
C VAL A 586 -16.53 -16.74 2.75
N LEU A 587 -16.50 -17.22 4.00
CA LEU A 587 -16.09 -18.60 4.34
C LEU A 587 -17.02 -19.68 3.75
N GLU A 588 -18.34 -19.49 3.85
CA GLU A 588 -19.34 -20.37 3.26
C GLU A 588 -19.17 -20.46 1.73
N THR A 589 -18.99 -19.30 1.09
CA THR A 589 -18.78 -19.23 -0.36
C THR A 589 -17.47 -19.91 -0.77
N LEU A 590 -16.42 -19.78 0.04
CA LEU A 590 -15.14 -20.46 -0.21
C LEU A 590 -15.28 -21.99 -0.09
N ARG A 591 -15.98 -22.47 0.95
CA ARG A 591 -16.32 -23.90 1.11
C ARG A 591 -17.00 -24.44 -0.15
N ASP A 592 -18.03 -23.74 -0.60
CA ASP A 592 -18.82 -24.18 -1.76
C ASP A 592 -18.04 -24.10 -3.06
N LEU A 593 -17.27 -23.01 -3.27
CA LEU A 593 -16.44 -22.80 -4.47
C LEU A 593 -15.31 -23.82 -4.60
N SER A 594 -14.67 -24.19 -3.49
CA SER A 594 -13.60 -25.20 -3.47
C SER A 594 -14.12 -26.63 -3.44
N GLY A 595 -15.43 -26.84 -3.31
CA GLY A 595 -16.01 -28.17 -3.11
C GLY A 595 -15.41 -28.88 -1.88
N TRP A 596 -15.27 -28.14 -0.77
CA TRP A 596 -14.62 -28.64 0.45
C TRP A 596 -15.34 -29.83 1.04
N ASN A 597 -14.62 -30.93 1.21
CA ASN A 597 -15.10 -32.17 1.86
C ASN A 597 -14.06 -32.74 2.85
N GLY A 598 -13.23 -31.88 3.43
CA GLY A 598 -12.14 -32.19 4.34
C GLY A 598 -10.77 -31.76 3.83
N SER A 599 -9.78 -31.76 4.71
CA SER A 599 -8.40 -31.33 4.39
C SER A 599 -7.63 -32.33 3.52
N ARG A 600 -8.01 -33.60 3.46
CA ARG A 600 -7.42 -34.60 2.57
C ARG A 600 -8.32 -34.83 1.36
N ILE A 601 -7.71 -34.85 0.18
CA ILE A 601 -8.38 -35.15 -1.10
C ILE A 601 -8.14 -36.64 -1.43
N ASP A 602 -6.87 -37.09 -1.35
CA ASP A 602 -6.46 -38.48 -1.58
C ASP A 602 -5.12 -38.80 -0.86
N ALA A 603 -4.41 -39.81 -1.29
CA ALA A 603 -3.16 -40.27 -0.65
C ALA A 603 -2.04 -39.22 -0.73
N THR A 604 -1.98 -38.40 -1.80
CA THR A 604 -0.92 -37.41 -2.06
C THR A 604 -1.42 -35.97 -2.03
N ARG A 605 -2.70 -35.74 -2.32
CA ARG A 605 -3.28 -34.42 -2.39
C ARG A 605 -4.00 -34.02 -1.11
N ALA A 606 -3.77 -32.79 -0.68
CA ALA A 606 -4.41 -32.21 0.49
C ALA A 606 -4.67 -30.72 0.26
N ARG A 607 -5.47 -30.13 1.14
CA ARG A 607 -5.79 -28.72 1.11
C ARG A 607 -5.78 -28.10 2.50
N GLY A 608 -5.47 -26.82 2.56
CA GLY A 608 -5.52 -26.02 3.77
C GLY A 608 -6.34 -24.77 3.53
N VAL A 609 -6.98 -24.31 4.58
CA VAL A 609 -7.80 -23.08 4.56
C VAL A 609 -7.22 -22.05 5.52
N ALA A 610 -7.35 -20.77 5.16
CA ALA A 610 -7.10 -19.66 6.05
C ALA A 610 -8.06 -18.50 5.76
N PHE A 611 -8.27 -17.68 6.77
CA PHE A 611 -9.06 -16.45 6.71
C PHE A 611 -8.29 -15.31 7.37
N THR A 612 -8.35 -14.13 6.76
CA THR A 612 -7.83 -12.91 7.36
C THR A 612 -8.74 -11.72 7.04
N LEU A 613 -9.15 -11.00 8.07
CA LEU A 613 -9.73 -9.67 7.94
C LEU A 613 -8.58 -8.66 7.98
N SER A 614 -8.43 -7.87 6.94
CA SER A 614 -7.43 -6.79 6.87
C SER A 614 -7.92 -5.66 5.98
N PHE A 615 -7.59 -4.41 6.29
CA PHE A 615 -8.09 -3.22 5.58
C PHE A 615 -9.62 -3.20 5.45
N GLY A 616 -10.33 -3.77 6.43
CA GLY A 616 -11.77 -3.91 6.43
C GLY A 616 -12.33 -4.91 5.40
N VAL A 617 -11.47 -5.70 4.77
CA VAL A 617 -11.83 -6.71 3.76
C VAL A 617 -11.65 -8.11 4.33
N PRO A 618 -12.71 -8.92 4.47
CA PRO A 618 -12.59 -10.34 4.76
C PRO A 618 -12.12 -11.10 3.52
N VAL A 619 -11.02 -11.83 3.63
CA VAL A 619 -10.51 -12.71 2.57
C VAL A 619 -10.30 -14.11 3.13
N ALA A 620 -10.79 -15.10 2.43
CA ALA A 620 -10.56 -16.51 2.74
C ALA A 620 -9.94 -17.24 1.53
N GLU A 621 -8.96 -18.10 1.80
CA GLU A 621 -8.24 -18.87 0.78
C GLU A 621 -8.21 -20.36 1.11
N VAL A 622 -8.37 -21.19 0.07
CA VAL A 622 -8.04 -22.61 0.10
C VAL A 622 -6.89 -22.86 -0.86
N VAL A 623 -5.82 -23.49 -0.37
CA VAL A 623 -4.68 -23.93 -1.18
C VAL A 623 -4.69 -25.45 -1.28
N GLU A 624 -4.67 -25.96 -2.50
CA GLU A 624 -4.52 -27.42 -2.78
C GLU A 624 -3.08 -27.72 -3.15
N VAL A 625 -2.51 -28.72 -2.49
CA VAL A 625 -1.14 -29.18 -2.72
C VAL A 625 -1.11 -30.68 -3.05
N ASN A 626 -0.10 -31.06 -3.82
CA ASN A 626 0.25 -32.44 -4.09
C ASN A 626 1.64 -32.73 -3.51
N ASN A 627 1.72 -33.68 -2.59
CA ASN A 627 2.96 -34.16 -2.00
C ASN A 627 3.57 -35.24 -2.90
N THR A 628 4.41 -34.80 -3.84
CA THR A 628 5.08 -35.65 -4.82
C THR A 628 6.41 -36.20 -4.29
N ALA A 629 6.98 -37.15 -4.97
CA ALA A 629 8.32 -37.65 -4.64
C ALA A 629 9.43 -36.59 -4.78
N GLN A 630 9.21 -35.55 -5.58
CA GLN A 630 10.15 -34.44 -5.80
C GLN A 630 9.97 -33.30 -4.82
N GLY A 631 8.81 -33.22 -4.17
CA GLY A 631 8.45 -32.11 -3.25
C GLY A 631 6.97 -31.72 -3.34
N ILE A 632 6.64 -30.64 -2.70
CA ILE A 632 5.29 -30.07 -2.69
C ILE A 632 5.06 -29.25 -3.97
N LYS A 633 3.99 -29.59 -4.69
CA LYS A 633 3.46 -28.82 -5.80
C LYS A 633 2.17 -28.14 -5.37
N ILE A 634 2.06 -26.83 -5.57
CA ILE A 634 0.80 -26.11 -5.41
C ILE A 634 0.01 -26.30 -6.70
N GLU A 635 -1.18 -26.91 -6.62
CA GLU A 635 -1.97 -27.21 -7.81
C GLU A 635 -3.04 -26.15 -8.05
N LYS A 636 -3.76 -25.75 -6.99
CA LYS A 636 -4.88 -24.84 -7.14
C LYS A 636 -5.06 -23.94 -5.91
N VAL A 637 -5.55 -22.73 -6.14
CA VAL A 637 -5.90 -21.78 -5.08
C VAL A 637 -7.29 -21.23 -5.35
N TYR A 638 -8.12 -21.21 -4.32
CA TYR A 638 -9.42 -20.57 -4.33
C TYR A 638 -9.38 -19.36 -3.41
N VAL A 639 -9.84 -18.21 -3.89
CA VAL A 639 -9.86 -16.95 -3.14
C VAL A 639 -11.25 -16.35 -3.16
N VAL A 640 -11.80 -16.07 -2.00
CA VAL A 640 -13.11 -15.40 -1.86
C VAL A 640 -12.96 -14.20 -0.94
N CYS A 641 -13.54 -13.07 -1.33
CA CYS A 641 -13.58 -11.86 -0.49
C CYS A 641 -14.87 -11.08 -0.66
N ASP A 642 -15.11 -10.12 0.23
CA ASP A 642 -16.15 -9.09 0.08
C ASP A 642 -15.52 -7.70 0.11
N VAL A 643 -15.88 -6.84 -0.87
CA VAL A 643 -15.41 -5.46 -0.98
C VAL A 643 -16.58 -4.45 -0.98
N GLY A 644 -17.78 -4.90 -0.62
CA GLY A 644 -19.01 -4.11 -0.68
C GLY A 644 -19.44 -3.82 -2.12
N ARG A 645 -18.57 -3.28 -2.96
CA ARG A 645 -18.84 -3.04 -4.38
C ARG A 645 -17.61 -3.22 -5.25
N ILE A 646 -17.76 -3.99 -6.31
CA ILE A 646 -16.74 -4.20 -7.34
C ILE A 646 -16.90 -3.12 -8.41
N VAL A 647 -15.97 -2.17 -8.44
CA VAL A 647 -15.98 -1.02 -9.36
C VAL A 647 -15.42 -1.37 -10.73
N ASP A 648 -14.34 -2.15 -10.77
CA ASP A 648 -13.66 -2.62 -11.99
C ASP A 648 -13.41 -4.13 -11.86
N PRO A 649 -14.29 -4.98 -12.42
CA PRO A 649 -14.22 -6.43 -12.27
C PRO A 649 -12.93 -7.05 -12.78
N VAL A 650 -12.39 -6.59 -13.92
CA VAL A 650 -11.17 -7.17 -14.53
C VAL A 650 -9.96 -6.90 -13.64
N ASN A 651 -9.84 -5.68 -13.15
CA ASN A 651 -8.73 -5.28 -12.29
C ASN A 651 -8.87 -5.89 -10.89
N PHE A 652 -10.10 -6.01 -10.39
CA PHE A 652 -10.41 -6.69 -9.12
C PHE A 652 -9.93 -8.15 -9.13
N GLU A 653 -10.27 -8.93 -10.15
CA GLU A 653 -9.82 -10.32 -10.31
C GLU A 653 -8.28 -10.39 -10.37
N SER A 654 -7.65 -9.49 -11.15
CA SER A 654 -6.19 -9.40 -11.26
C SER A 654 -5.51 -9.09 -9.93
N GLN A 655 -6.11 -8.26 -9.07
CA GLN A 655 -5.56 -7.93 -7.75
C GLN A 655 -5.66 -9.09 -6.76
N LEU A 656 -6.75 -9.86 -6.79
CA LEU A 656 -6.90 -11.08 -5.99
C LEU A 656 -5.86 -12.13 -6.38
N MET A 657 -5.76 -12.45 -7.66
CA MET A 657 -4.79 -13.42 -8.17
C MET A 657 -3.35 -12.99 -7.87
N GLY A 658 -3.02 -11.72 -8.16
CA GLY A 658 -1.69 -11.17 -7.89
C GLY A 658 -1.36 -11.07 -6.39
N GLY A 659 -2.36 -10.89 -5.51
CA GLY A 659 -2.20 -10.93 -4.06
C GLY A 659 -1.85 -12.33 -3.55
N ALA A 660 -2.59 -13.34 -3.99
CA ALA A 660 -2.35 -14.73 -3.64
C ALA A 660 -0.96 -15.21 -4.13
N ILE A 661 -0.60 -14.95 -5.39
CA ILE A 661 0.75 -15.27 -5.94
C ILE A 661 1.85 -14.58 -5.14
N TRP A 662 1.65 -13.31 -4.79
CA TRP A 662 2.63 -12.55 -3.99
C TRP A 662 2.81 -13.16 -2.60
N GLY A 663 1.70 -13.47 -1.92
CA GLY A 663 1.73 -14.11 -0.59
C GLY A 663 2.37 -15.49 -0.61
N LEU A 664 1.98 -16.35 -1.55
CA LEU A 664 2.53 -17.70 -1.71
C LEU A 664 4.03 -17.66 -2.04
N GLY A 665 4.45 -16.87 -3.04
CA GLY A 665 5.84 -16.81 -3.48
C GLY A 665 6.80 -16.37 -2.37
N HIS A 666 6.39 -15.37 -1.58
CA HIS A 666 7.20 -14.92 -0.45
C HIS A 666 7.19 -15.91 0.71
N ALA A 667 6.06 -16.56 0.99
CA ALA A 667 6.00 -17.61 2.00
C ALA A 667 6.85 -18.84 1.64
N MET A 668 6.93 -19.17 0.35
CA MET A 668 7.71 -20.31 -0.12
C MET A 668 9.22 -20.09 0.02
N ASN A 669 9.75 -18.97 -0.47
CA ASN A 669 11.16 -18.87 -0.84
C ASN A 669 11.89 -17.63 -0.32
N CYS A 670 11.17 -16.55 0.08
CA CYS A 670 11.80 -15.25 0.29
C CYS A 670 12.15 -14.98 1.74
N GLU A 671 13.38 -14.56 1.97
CA GLU A 671 13.83 -13.90 3.19
C GLU A 671 14.93 -12.88 2.88
N LEU A 672 15.06 -11.88 3.74
CA LEU A 672 16.18 -10.96 3.74
C LEU A 672 16.95 -11.16 5.05
N THR A 673 18.21 -11.61 4.95
CA THR A 673 19.10 -11.82 6.09
C THR A 673 20.20 -10.79 6.10
N TYR A 674 20.71 -10.47 7.28
CA TYR A 674 21.74 -9.45 7.49
C TYR A 674 22.99 -10.07 8.11
N GLU A 675 24.15 -9.61 7.63
CA GLU A 675 25.46 -9.88 8.19
C GLU A 675 26.31 -8.62 8.05
N ASN A 676 27.01 -8.22 9.10
CA ASN A 676 27.80 -7.00 9.13
C ASN A 676 27.02 -5.75 8.68
N TYR A 677 25.77 -5.62 9.14
CA TYR A 677 24.80 -4.56 8.81
C TYR A 677 24.30 -4.55 7.35
N ALA A 678 24.73 -5.46 6.51
CA ALA A 678 24.35 -5.52 5.09
C ALA A 678 23.41 -6.69 4.80
N PRO A 679 22.38 -6.49 3.96
CA PRO A 679 21.54 -7.60 3.52
C PRO A 679 22.33 -8.54 2.60
N GLN A 680 22.06 -9.84 2.71
CA GLN A 680 22.76 -10.87 1.96
C GLN A 680 22.08 -11.16 0.61
N GLN A 681 20.80 -10.91 0.49
CA GLN A 681 20.02 -11.08 -0.74
C GLN A 681 19.94 -9.74 -1.47
N THR A 682 20.85 -9.49 -2.38
CA THR A 682 20.97 -8.21 -3.10
C THR A 682 20.47 -8.25 -4.55
N ASN A 683 20.06 -9.44 -5.05
CA ASN A 683 19.51 -9.57 -6.40
C ASN A 683 18.59 -10.81 -6.49
N TYR A 684 17.83 -10.94 -7.56
CA TYR A 684 16.81 -11.98 -7.79
C TYR A 684 17.33 -13.43 -7.84
N HIS A 685 18.60 -13.66 -8.01
CA HIS A 685 19.20 -15.01 -7.90
C HIS A 685 19.29 -15.49 -6.45
N ALA A 686 19.30 -14.56 -5.47
CA ALA A 686 19.34 -14.86 -4.05
C ALA A 686 18.01 -14.57 -3.34
N TYR A 687 17.11 -13.81 -3.99
CA TYR A 687 15.77 -13.47 -3.50
C TYR A 687 14.72 -13.99 -4.49
N GLU A 688 14.39 -15.26 -4.38
CA GLU A 688 13.56 -15.94 -5.36
C GLU A 688 12.07 -15.87 -5.04
N GLY A 689 11.31 -15.10 -5.81
CA GLY A 689 9.84 -15.19 -5.84
C GLY A 689 9.36 -16.49 -6.53
N MET A 690 8.05 -16.70 -6.54
CA MET A 690 7.42 -17.81 -7.27
C MET A 690 7.77 -17.73 -8.75
N ARG A 691 8.21 -18.84 -9.33
CA ARG A 691 8.49 -18.96 -10.75
C ARG A 691 7.21 -19.36 -11.51
N LEU A 692 7.15 -19.03 -12.81
CA LEU A 692 5.96 -19.28 -13.64
C LEU A 692 5.54 -20.75 -13.63
N TYR A 693 6.47 -21.69 -13.63
CA TYR A 693 6.18 -23.13 -13.61
C TYR A 693 5.62 -23.62 -12.26
N GLN A 694 5.80 -22.83 -11.20
CA GLN A 694 5.26 -23.11 -9.86
C GLN A 694 3.87 -22.47 -9.64
N ALA A 695 3.47 -21.58 -10.55
CA ALA A 695 2.21 -20.84 -10.39
C ALA A 695 1.00 -21.79 -10.52
N PRO A 696 0.12 -21.83 -9.51
CA PRO A 696 -1.07 -22.67 -9.52
C PRO A 696 -2.18 -22.08 -10.41
N GLU A 697 -3.19 -22.90 -10.70
CA GLU A 697 -4.48 -22.39 -11.13
C GLU A 697 -5.13 -21.59 -9.99
N ILE A 698 -5.64 -20.38 -10.27
CA ILE A 698 -6.29 -19.56 -9.25
C ILE A 698 -7.73 -19.26 -9.65
N VAL A 699 -8.66 -19.60 -8.78
CA VAL A 699 -10.10 -19.33 -8.92
C VAL A 699 -10.51 -18.28 -7.90
N VAL A 700 -11.04 -17.16 -8.37
CA VAL A 700 -11.42 -16.03 -7.53
C VAL A 700 -12.91 -15.76 -7.56
N LYS A 701 -13.47 -15.29 -6.44
CA LYS A 701 -14.85 -14.82 -6.36
C LYS A 701 -14.98 -13.63 -5.42
N GLY A 702 -15.48 -12.53 -5.95
CA GLY A 702 -15.86 -11.35 -5.18
C GLY A 702 -17.33 -11.37 -4.78
N LEU A 703 -17.61 -10.94 -3.55
CA LEU A 703 -18.94 -10.67 -3.04
C LEU A 703 -19.12 -9.16 -2.88
N GLN A 704 -20.38 -8.73 -2.80
CA GLN A 704 -20.79 -7.33 -2.69
C GLN A 704 -21.91 -7.20 -1.64
N LEU A 705 -21.59 -7.63 -0.41
CA LEU A 705 -22.52 -7.70 0.71
C LEU A 705 -22.32 -6.58 1.72
N GLY A 706 -21.06 -6.15 1.88
CA GLY A 706 -20.68 -5.08 2.80
C GLY A 706 -21.31 -3.74 2.43
N SER A 707 -21.63 -2.94 3.45
CA SER A 707 -22.22 -1.60 3.27
C SER A 707 -21.21 -0.55 2.80
N GLN A 708 -19.91 -0.82 2.95
CA GLN A 708 -18.82 0.09 2.60
C GLN A 708 -18.02 -0.44 1.41
N ILE A 709 -17.67 0.47 0.51
CA ILE A 709 -16.74 0.15 -0.58
C ILE A 709 -15.33 0.04 -0.01
N ARG A 710 -14.64 -1.07 -0.34
CA ARG A 710 -13.30 -1.37 0.11
C ARG A 710 -12.36 -1.63 -1.08
N GLY A 711 -11.06 -1.51 -0.83
CA GLY A 711 -10.04 -1.78 -1.85
C GLY A 711 -9.39 -3.14 -1.66
N ILE A 712 -8.98 -3.77 -2.76
CA ILE A 712 -8.45 -5.16 -2.78
C ILE A 712 -6.97 -5.24 -3.19
N GLY A 713 -6.24 -4.14 -3.21
CA GLY A 713 -4.82 -4.15 -3.59
C GLY A 713 -3.92 -5.04 -2.73
N GLU A 714 -4.27 -5.20 -1.46
CA GLU A 714 -3.43 -5.82 -0.42
C GLU A 714 -4.08 -7.03 0.27
N PRO A 715 -5.40 -7.06 0.55
CA PRO A 715 -6.01 -8.05 1.47
C PRO A 715 -5.88 -9.53 1.08
N ALA A 716 -5.59 -9.86 -0.18
CA ALA A 716 -5.38 -11.24 -0.61
C ALA A 716 -3.97 -11.80 -0.31
N VAL A 717 -3.08 -11.01 0.31
CA VAL A 717 -1.72 -11.47 0.68
C VAL A 717 -1.71 -12.25 2.01
N PRO A 718 -2.36 -11.77 3.09
CA PRO A 718 -2.23 -12.36 4.41
C PRO A 718 -2.71 -13.81 4.55
N PRO A 719 -3.82 -14.27 3.93
CA PRO A 719 -4.28 -15.65 4.09
C PRO A 719 -3.46 -16.68 3.30
N ALA A 720 -2.64 -16.28 2.33
CA ALA A 720 -1.94 -17.19 1.43
C ALA A 720 -0.91 -18.09 2.17
N ALA A 721 -0.06 -17.50 2.99
CA ALA A 721 0.97 -18.23 3.74
C ALA A 721 0.38 -19.28 4.71
N PRO A 722 -0.60 -18.95 5.56
CA PRO A 722 -1.19 -19.93 6.47
C PRO A 722 -2.02 -20.99 5.73
N ALA A 723 -2.74 -20.65 4.66
CA ALA A 723 -3.45 -21.64 3.86
C ALA A 723 -2.50 -22.68 3.26
N LEU A 724 -1.34 -22.24 2.73
CA LEU A 724 -0.30 -23.15 2.23
C LEU A 724 0.32 -24.00 3.35
N ALA A 725 0.68 -23.40 4.48
CA ALA A 725 1.25 -24.14 5.62
C ALA A 725 0.27 -25.19 6.17
N ASN A 726 -1.03 -24.89 6.24
CA ASN A 726 -2.08 -25.81 6.66
C ASN A 726 -2.29 -26.94 5.63
N ALA A 727 -2.19 -26.63 4.32
CA ALA A 727 -2.22 -27.66 3.27
C ALA A 727 -1.02 -28.61 3.37
N ILE A 728 0.19 -28.08 3.60
CA ILE A 728 1.40 -28.89 3.82
C ILE A 728 1.25 -29.79 5.05
N PHE A 729 0.71 -29.27 6.15
CA PHE A 729 0.44 -30.08 7.33
C PHE A 729 -0.55 -31.20 7.01
N ALA A 730 -1.65 -30.91 6.34
CA ALA A 730 -2.64 -31.91 5.95
C ALA A 730 -2.02 -33.00 5.03
N ALA A 731 -1.08 -32.65 4.15
CA ALA A 731 -0.40 -33.56 3.25
C ALA A 731 0.68 -34.41 3.92
N THR A 732 1.42 -33.84 4.89
CA THR A 732 2.68 -34.43 5.41
C THR A 732 2.65 -34.77 6.91
N GLY A 733 1.70 -34.22 7.67
CA GLY A 733 1.68 -34.27 9.14
C GLY A 733 2.67 -33.30 9.82
N LYS A 734 3.46 -32.50 9.06
CA LYS A 734 4.50 -31.62 9.58
C LYS A 734 3.98 -30.19 9.72
N ARG A 735 3.89 -29.68 10.94
CA ARG A 735 3.63 -28.24 11.21
C ARG A 735 4.88 -27.43 10.94
N ILE A 736 4.77 -26.40 10.08
CA ILE A 736 5.83 -25.45 9.80
C ILE A 736 5.45 -24.12 10.43
N ARG A 737 6.31 -23.64 11.32
CA ARG A 737 6.08 -22.44 12.13
C ARG A 737 7.06 -21.31 11.83
N GLU A 738 7.90 -21.46 10.81
CA GLU A 738 8.88 -20.47 10.36
C GLU A 738 8.82 -20.31 8.85
N LEU A 739 8.80 -19.06 8.37
CA LEU A 739 8.95 -18.69 6.97
C LEU A 739 10.42 -18.33 6.67
N PRO A 740 10.89 -18.52 5.45
CA PRO A 740 10.20 -19.18 4.34
C PRO A 740 10.11 -20.69 4.51
N LEU A 741 9.08 -21.27 3.89
CA LEU A 741 8.75 -22.69 4.02
C LEU A 741 9.82 -23.62 3.40
N ASN A 742 10.56 -23.15 2.40
CA ASN A 742 11.62 -23.92 1.72
C ASN A 742 12.79 -24.32 2.61
N LYS A 743 12.94 -23.71 3.79
CA LYS A 743 13.89 -24.17 4.82
C LYS A 743 13.59 -25.61 5.30
N GLN A 744 12.35 -26.05 5.16
CA GLN A 744 11.88 -27.33 5.69
C GLN A 744 11.17 -28.21 4.65
N ILE A 745 10.72 -27.64 3.53
CA ILE A 745 9.95 -28.29 2.47
C ILE A 745 10.52 -27.88 1.12
N ARG A 746 10.69 -28.85 0.22
CA ARG A 746 11.04 -28.58 -1.16
C ARG A 746 9.78 -28.32 -1.98
N PHE A 747 9.78 -27.26 -2.77
CA PHE A 747 8.74 -26.96 -3.77
C PHE A 747 9.20 -27.33 -5.18
N VAL A 748 8.25 -27.77 -6.03
CA VAL A 748 8.48 -28.20 -7.43
C VAL A 748 7.50 -27.55 -8.38
#